data_8de9a73105fc8b6520cf6db8a3c4a9c1
#
_entry.id   8de9a73105fc8b6520cf6db8a3c4a9c1
#
_cell.length_a   1.000
_cell.length_b   1.000
_cell.length_c   1.000
_cell.angle_alpha   90.00
_cell.angle_beta   90.00
_cell.angle_gamma   90.00
#
_symmetry.space_group_name_H-M   'P 1'
#
loop_
_entity.id
_entity.type
_entity.pdbx_description
1 polymer ?
#
loop_
_entity_poly.entity_id
_entity_poly.type
_entity_poly.pdbx_seq_one_letter_code
_entity_poly.pdbx_strand_id
1 'polypeptide(L)'
;MLSVRSITKLSGLRQCVLNGHKAKDLFKIMMTCEDLWMQAYVNIQGNKGAMTKGVDNTTVDGFSDEYARAIIMKLRDGRFKFSPVRRVFIPKANGKTRPLGIPRFEDKLVQEVIRILLESIYEPIFSKHSHGFRPKRACHTALNEVSKWAGTSWFVEFDIKGYFDNIDHEILVRMLEEKIDDRRFIKLVKLLLTAGYCEDWKFNKTYSGTPQGGVISPLFANIYLHKLDTFLQKWKERYEFGKVKKGKEKNPEVGRINGRMNNINKSILLIDKKLKDGKIVVMSKGPRPKSLAGVKINPNGQDYYFTEDDIVELRRKRELLISEKQKLAAAIRQIPSVIEDDENFRRFHFVRYADDFLVGIIGTKKEAEEILEGVRNFLQEELKLELSEEKSSVKNARADGTRFLSYDIRKSNNLSNLTVKRGGKKHKQKLSGVSIIFEVPKEKVNKFASKYGTLEPMKSLHVVPRIDDADAEILLAFNQEFRGFAQYYAMAHDVKTKLNKLQWLVESSLLKTLARKHKTSVGKIAAKHKHKGEVKVVLNKKEYTFFRLKTLKKPSWINQDQLPNGHHFHWKRTNLEERIAANKCEYCDKQDGYFEVHHIRKLKDVSKQKNGWQKQMIAMRRKTLVLCVECHDLLHAGRLPDKRQLTAE
;
A
#
# COMPACT_ATOMS: atom_id res chain seq x y z
N MET A 1 19.25 -15.31 -15.44
CA MET A 1 19.66 -13.94 -14.99
C MET A 1 20.02 -13.13 -16.24
N LEU A 2 19.66 -11.83 -16.25
CA LEU A 2 20.10 -10.97 -17.34
C LEU A 2 21.62 -10.94 -17.44
N SER A 3 22.12 -10.98 -18.68
CA SER A 3 23.54 -10.84 -18.98
C SER A 3 24.05 -9.44 -18.59
N VAL A 4 25.35 -9.35 -18.33
CA VAL A 4 26.01 -8.05 -18.09
C VAL A 4 25.73 -7.09 -19.24
N ARG A 5 25.70 -7.59 -20.47
CA ARG A 5 25.38 -6.80 -21.67
C ARG A 5 24.00 -6.17 -21.58
N SER A 6 22.95 -6.94 -21.26
CA SER A 6 21.58 -6.44 -21.14
C SER A 6 21.42 -5.47 -19.99
N ILE A 7 22.03 -5.76 -18.83
CA ILE A 7 22.04 -4.83 -17.69
C ILE A 7 22.69 -3.49 -18.07
N THR A 8 23.82 -3.53 -18.76
CA THR A 8 24.53 -2.32 -19.22
C THR A 8 23.66 -1.50 -20.18
N LYS A 9 22.96 -2.16 -21.13
CA LYS A 9 22.05 -1.47 -22.06
C LYS A 9 20.88 -0.79 -21.33
N LEU A 10 20.20 -1.50 -20.43
CA LEU A 10 19.10 -0.96 -19.63
C LEU A 10 19.57 0.20 -18.72
N SER A 11 20.76 0.07 -18.13
CA SER A 11 21.37 1.13 -17.32
C SER A 11 21.74 2.35 -18.17
N GLY A 12 22.19 2.13 -19.41
CA GLY A 12 22.48 3.18 -20.37
C GLY A 12 21.23 3.99 -20.76
N LEU A 13 20.09 3.30 -21.01
CA LEU A 13 18.80 3.97 -21.27
C LEU A 13 18.39 4.87 -20.08
N ARG A 14 18.51 4.34 -18.86
CA ARG A 14 18.22 5.11 -17.63
C ARG A 14 19.09 6.36 -17.53
N GLN A 15 20.41 6.21 -17.68
CA GLN A 15 21.34 7.32 -17.55
C GLN A 15 21.13 8.37 -18.64
N CYS A 16 20.85 7.94 -19.85
CA CYS A 16 20.54 8.80 -20.99
C CYS A 16 19.40 9.79 -20.65
N VAL A 17 18.29 9.26 -20.11
CA VAL A 17 17.12 10.10 -19.78
C VAL A 17 17.37 10.97 -18.55
N LEU A 18 18.09 10.49 -17.55
CA LEU A 18 18.50 11.32 -16.40
C LEU A 18 19.37 12.50 -16.81
N ASN A 19 20.20 12.35 -17.85
CA ASN A 19 21.01 13.41 -18.41
C ASN A 19 20.23 14.33 -19.38
N GLY A 20 18.91 14.17 -19.51
CA GLY A 20 18.04 14.98 -20.35
C GLY A 20 18.04 14.60 -21.84
N HIS A 21 18.69 13.51 -22.23
CA HIS A 21 18.72 13.03 -23.60
C HIS A 21 17.59 12.06 -23.92
N LYS A 22 17.25 11.94 -25.21
CA LYS A 22 16.29 10.93 -25.68
C LYS A 22 16.96 9.56 -25.79
N ALA A 23 16.25 8.53 -25.31
CA ALA A 23 16.70 7.14 -25.42
C ALA A 23 16.63 6.66 -26.88
N LYS A 24 17.65 5.95 -27.33
CA LYS A 24 17.79 5.43 -28.70
C LYS A 24 17.98 3.92 -28.70
N ASP A 25 17.89 3.31 -29.86
CA ASP A 25 18.18 1.90 -30.10
C ASP A 25 17.32 0.88 -29.29
N LEU A 26 16.12 1.26 -28.81
CA LEU A 26 15.27 0.36 -28.03
C LEU A 26 14.87 -0.85 -28.86
N PHE A 27 14.49 -0.65 -30.11
CA PHE A 27 14.14 -1.75 -31.02
C PHE A 27 15.33 -2.68 -31.26
N LYS A 28 16.54 -2.13 -31.43
CA LYS A 28 17.77 -2.91 -31.57
C LYS A 28 18.08 -3.72 -30.30
N ILE A 29 17.87 -3.14 -29.11
CA ILE A 29 18.04 -3.84 -27.83
C ILE A 29 17.07 -5.03 -27.75
N MET A 30 15.80 -4.87 -28.12
CA MET A 30 14.83 -5.98 -28.19
C MET A 30 15.31 -7.13 -29.10
N MET A 31 15.96 -6.80 -30.23
CA MET A 31 16.38 -7.78 -31.22
C MET A 31 17.71 -8.48 -30.86
N THR A 32 18.54 -7.88 -30.02
CA THR A 32 19.91 -8.35 -29.74
C THR A 32 20.13 -8.88 -28.32
N CYS A 33 19.19 -8.67 -27.43
CA CYS A 33 19.25 -9.13 -26.04
C CYS A 33 18.19 -10.22 -25.80
N GLU A 34 18.50 -11.46 -26.21
CA GLU A 34 17.58 -12.61 -26.10
C GLU A 34 17.17 -12.91 -24.66
N ASP A 35 18.06 -12.69 -23.72
CA ASP A 35 17.83 -12.87 -22.28
C ASP A 35 16.71 -11.95 -21.71
N LEU A 36 16.39 -10.82 -22.37
CA LEU A 36 15.22 -10.03 -22.02
C LEU A 36 13.90 -10.78 -22.26
N TRP A 37 13.84 -11.65 -23.28
CA TRP A 37 12.66 -12.44 -23.59
C TRP A 37 12.46 -13.57 -22.58
N MET A 38 13.56 -14.19 -22.16
CA MET A 38 13.54 -15.14 -21.04
C MET A 38 13.05 -14.47 -19.74
N GLN A 39 13.58 -13.27 -19.44
CA GLN A 39 13.12 -12.51 -18.27
C GLN A 39 11.65 -12.11 -18.40
N ALA A 40 11.18 -11.73 -19.59
CA ALA A 40 9.77 -11.46 -19.86
C ALA A 40 8.89 -12.66 -19.56
N TYR A 41 9.30 -13.85 -20.02
CA TYR A 41 8.60 -15.08 -19.69
C TYR A 41 8.53 -15.34 -18.18
N VAL A 42 9.65 -15.22 -17.46
CA VAL A 42 9.70 -15.40 -16.01
C VAL A 42 8.78 -14.42 -15.27
N ASN A 43 8.69 -13.19 -15.74
CA ASN A 43 7.79 -12.18 -15.15
C ASN A 43 6.30 -12.54 -15.35
N ILE A 44 5.95 -13.11 -16.51
CA ILE A 44 4.57 -13.44 -16.88
C ILE A 44 4.09 -14.74 -16.25
N GLN A 45 4.91 -15.79 -16.27
CA GLN A 45 4.52 -17.16 -15.89
C GLN A 45 3.98 -17.27 -14.46
N GLY A 46 4.44 -16.44 -13.54
CA GLY A 46 3.96 -16.40 -12.16
C GLY A 46 2.63 -15.68 -11.93
N ASN A 47 2.06 -15.04 -12.94
CA ASN A 47 0.82 -14.30 -12.81
C ASN A 47 -0.41 -15.21 -12.75
N LYS A 48 -1.45 -14.83 -11.99
CA LYS A 48 -2.68 -15.65 -11.87
C LYS A 48 -3.37 -15.93 -13.21
N GLY A 49 -3.22 -15.04 -14.18
CA GLY A 49 -3.79 -15.15 -15.53
C GLY A 49 -2.83 -15.74 -16.57
N ALA A 50 -1.67 -16.26 -16.18
CA ALA A 50 -0.65 -16.79 -17.11
C ALA A 50 -1.22 -17.86 -18.06
N MET A 51 -1.95 -18.83 -17.52
CA MET A 51 -2.61 -19.93 -18.26
C MET A 51 -3.94 -19.53 -18.90
N THR A 52 -4.30 -18.22 -18.91
CA THR A 52 -5.55 -17.78 -19.53
C THR A 52 -5.31 -17.51 -21.02
N LYS A 53 -6.04 -18.26 -21.86
CA LYS A 53 -6.00 -18.17 -23.33
C LYS A 53 -6.50 -16.80 -23.80
N GLY A 54 -5.82 -16.24 -24.80
CA GLY A 54 -6.27 -15.04 -25.52
C GLY A 54 -7.36 -15.36 -26.56
N VAL A 55 -7.21 -14.81 -27.76
CA VAL A 55 -8.05 -15.13 -28.94
C VAL A 55 -7.63 -16.44 -29.58
N ASP A 56 -6.43 -16.91 -29.30
CA ASP A 56 -5.88 -18.21 -29.68
C ASP A 56 -5.84 -19.17 -28.47
N ASN A 57 -5.39 -20.40 -28.74
CA ASN A 57 -5.26 -21.41 -27.72
C ASN A 57 -3.89 -21.40 -27.01
N THR A 58 -2.98 -20.49 -27.37
CA THR A 58 -1.64 -20.41 -26.76
C THR A 58 -1.67 -19.90 -25.32
N THR A 59 -0.82 -20.47 -24.48
CA THR A 59 -0.63 -20.06 -23.09
C THR A 59 0.87 -19.96 -22.81
N VAL A 60 1.26 -19.76 -21.54
CA VAL A 60 2.68 -19.78 -21.12
C VAL A 60 3.31 -21.18 -21.19
N ASP A 61 2.52 -22.20 -21.46
CA ASP A 61 2.98 -23.58 -21.65
C ASP A 61 3.62 -23.72 -23.04
N GLY A 62 4.69 -24.51 -23.15
CA GLY A 62 5.43 -24.69 -24.40
C GLY A 62 6.41 -23.56 -24.76
N PHE A 63 6.73 -22.66 -23.84
CA PHE A 63 7.76 -21.64 -24.09
C PHE A 63 9.16 -22.24 -24.17
N SER A 64 9.91 -21.81 -25.19
CA SER A 64 11.32 -22.17 -25.38
C SER A 64 12.12 -20.97 -25.93
N ASP A 65 13.45 -21.10 -25.99
CA ASP A 65 14.31 -20.09 -26.61
C ASP A 65 14.03 -19.94 -28.11
N GLU A 66 13.73 -21.05 -28.81
CA GLU A 66 13.33 -21.06 -30.22
C GLU A 66 12.03 -20.28 -30.42
N TYR A 67 11.07 -20.43 -29.51
CA TYR A 67 9.82 -19.66 -29.53
C TYR A 67 10.10 -18.16 -29.46
N ALA A 68 11.00 -17.75 -28.54
CA ALA A 68 11.41 -16.34 -28.44
C ALA A 68 12.13 -15.86 -29.70
N ARG A 69 13.07 -16.64 -30.26
CA ARG A 69 13.78 -16.32 -31.50
C ARG A 69 12.84 -16.19 -32.70
N ALA A 70 11.83 -17.05 -32.79
CA ALA A 70 10.81 -16.93 -33.84
C ALA A 70 10.05 -15.60 -33.78
N ILE A 71 9.71 -15.11 -32.58
CA ILE A 71 9.09 -13.79 -32.40
C ILE A 71 10.06 -12.67 -32.81
N ILE A 72 11.33 -12.76 -32.39
CA ILE A 72 12.37 -11.79 -32.74
C ILE A 72 12.51 -11.71 -34.28
N MET A 73 12.53 -12.84 -34.98
CA MET A 73 12.59 -12.85 -36.42
C MET A 73 11.37 -12.19 -37.06
N LYS A 74 10.14 -12.48 -36.62
CA LYS A 74 8.92 -11.84 -37.10
C LYS A 74 8.95 -10.31 -36.92
N LEU A 75 9.47 -9.84 -35.76
CA LEU A 75 9.64 -8.42 -35.47
C LEU A 75 10.69 -7.78 -36.36
N ARG A 76 11.83 -8.42 -36.57
CA ARG A 76 12.93 -7.96 -37.43
C ARG A 76 12.48 -7.77 -38.85
N ASP A 77 11.73 -8.73 -39.36
CA ASP A 77 11.22 -8.77 -40.76
C ASP A 77 9.98 -7.88 -40.94
N GLY A 78 9.44 -7.27 -39.89
CA GLY A 78 8.23 -6.48 -39.93
C GLY A 78 6.92 -7.29 -40.11
N ARG A 79 7.00 -8.62 -40.02
CA ARG A 79 5.83 -9.54 -40.16
C ARG A 79 5.00 -9.67 -38.89
N PHE A 80 5.53 -9.21 -37.74
CA PHE A 80 4.82 -9.31 -36.47
C PHE A 80 3.59 -8.36 -36.49
N LYS A 81 2.44 -8.91 -36.05
CA LYS A 81 1.21 -8.14 -35.85
C LYS A 81 0.61 -8.52 -34.50
N PHE A 82 0.22 -7.51 -33.71
CA PHE A 82 -0.56 -7.75 -32.50
C PHE A 82 -1.96 -8.26 -32.86
N SER A 83 -2.43 -9.23 -32.10
CA SER A 83 -3.81 -9.72 -32.20
C SER A 83 -4.75 -8.86 -31.33
N PRO A 84 -6.03 -8.76 -31.69
CA PRO A 84 -7.01 -8.15 -30.82
C PRO A 84 -7.08 -8.89 -29.49
N VAL A 85 -7.27 -8.14 -28.38
CA VAL A 85 -7.41 -8.77 -27.06
C VAL A 85 -8.79 -9.41 -26.90
N ARG A 86 -8.88 -10.58 -26.29
CA ARG A 86 -10.15 -11.21 -25.97
C ARG A 86 -10.79 -10.48 -24.77
N ARG A 87 -11.95 -9.86 -24.95
CA ARG A 87 -12.67 -9.13 -23.91
C ARG A 87 -13.49 -10.09 -23.03
N VAL A 88 -13.38 -9.96 -21.73
CA VAL A 88 -14.13 -10.71 -20.72
C VAL A 88 -14.63 -9.73 -19.65
N PHE A 89 -15.86 -9.89 -19.18
CA PHE A 89 -16.45 -9.02 -18.17
C PHE A 89 -16.28 -9.61 -16.76
N ILE A 90 -15.76 -8.82 -15.84
CA ILE A 90 -15.62 -9.17 -14.43
C ILE A 90 -16.62 -8.35 -13.62
N PRO A 91 -17.45 -8.99 -12.75
CA PRO A 91 -18.42 -8.26 -11.93
C PRO A 91 -17.72 -7.37 -10.89
N LYS A 92 -18.17 -6.12 -10.79
CA LYS A 92 -17.78 -5.17 -9.72
C LYS A 92 -18.67 -5.38 -8.50
N ALA A 93 -18.20 -4.89 -7.35
CA ALA A 93 -18.93 -4.97 -6.08
C ALA A 93 -20.29 -4.20 -6.06
N ASN A 94 -20.47 -3.27 -6.99
CA ASN A 94 -21.69 -2.47 -7.17
C ASN A 94 -22.65 -3.00 -8.24
N GLY A 95 -22.48 -4.26 -8.67
CA GLY A 95 -23.33 -4.90 -9.70
C GLY A 95 -22.94 -4.53 -11.15
N LYS A 96 -22.11 -3.50 -11.38
CA LYS A 96 -21.59 -3.17 -12.71
C LYS A 96 -20.49 -4.16 -13.11
N THR A 97 -20.20 -4.28 -14.39
CA THR A 97 -19.10 -5.09 -14.90
C THR A 97 -17.88 -4.23 -15.23
N ARG A 98 -16.70 -4.88 -15.28
CA ARG A 98 -15.45 -4.30 -15.76
C ARG A 98 -14.97 -5.11 -16.94
N PRO A 99 -14.76 -4.52 -18.12
CA PRO A 99 -14.14 -5.20 -19.25
C PRO A 99 -12.66 -5.49 -18.94
N LEU A 100 -12.23 -6.71 -19.21
CA LEU A 100 -10.84 -7.13 -19.10
C LEU A 100 -10.39 -7.67 -20.45
N GLY A 101 -9.33 -7.09 -21.01
CA GLY A 101 -8.71 -7.56 -22.25
C GLY A 101 -7.63 -8.59 -21.96
N ILE A 102 -7.72 -9.75 -22.59
CA ILE A 102 -6.74 -10.84 -22.43
C ILE A 102 -5.98 -10.97 -23.75
N PRO A 103 -4.69 -10.51 -23.80
CA PRO A 103 -3.85 -10.69 -24.98
C PRO A 103 -3.47 -12.17 -25.16
N ARG A 104 -3.15 -12.59 -26.40
CA ARG A 104 -2.51 -13.88 -26.63
C ARG A 104 -1.12 -13.95 -26.01
N PHE A 105 -0.57 -15.14 -25.87
CA PHE A 105 0.71 -15.31 -25.15
C PHE A 105 1.89 -14.62 -25.85
N GLU A 106 1.99 -14.72 -27.17
CA GLU A 106 3.02 -14.05 -27.96
C GLU A 106 2.99 -12.51 -27.73
N ASP A 107 1.79 -11.92 -27.74
CA ASP A 107 1.61 -10.49 -27.50
C ASP A 107 1.98 -10.09 -26.06
N LYS A 108 1.67 -10.95 -25.06
CA LYS A 108 2.09 -10.72 -23.66
C LYS A 108 3.61 -10.65 -23.55
N LEU A 109 4.35 -11.53 -24.25
CA LEU A 109 5.81 -11.51 -24.25
C LEU A 109 6.37 -10.24 -24.84
N VAL A 110 5.89 -9.82 -26.02
CA VAL A 110 6.33 -8.56 -26.64
C VAL A 110 6.00 -7.36 -25.76
N GLN A 111 4.78 -7.30 -25.19
CA GLN A 111 4.38 -6.25 -24.25
C GLN A 111 5.30 -6.20 -23.02
N GLU A 112 5.71 -7.34 -22.48
CA GLU A 112 6.58 -7.39 -21.30
C GLU A 112 8.00 -6.90 -21.63
N VAL A 113 8.55 -7.26 -22.79
CA VAL A 113 9.85 -6.72 -23.25
C VAL A 113 9.77 -5.21 -23.42
N ILE A 114 8.72 -4.69 -24.08
CA ILE A 114 8.48 -3.24 -24.18
C ILE A 114 8.39 -2.61 -22.79
N ARG A 115 7.67 -3.25 -21.84
CA ARG A 115 7.52 -2.77 -20.46
C ARG A 115 8.87 -2.66 -19.75
N ILE A 116 9.74 -3.65 -19.88
CA ILE A 116 11.08 -3.67 -19.29
C ILE A 116 11.91 -2.46 -19.77
N LEU A 117 11.88 -2.20 -21.07
CA LEU A 117 12.61 -1.07 -21.67
C LEU A 117 12.05 0.28 -21.20
N LEU A 118 10.73 0.45 -21.26
CA LEU A 118 10.07 1.68 -20.82
C LEU A 118 10.20 1.93 -19.32
N GLU A 119 10.15 0.88 -18.50
CA GLU A 119 10.37 1.00 -17.07
C GLU A 119 11.77 1.54 -16.75
N SER A 120 12.80 1.12 -17.51
CA SER A 120 14.17 1.64 -17.37
C SER A 120 14.27 3.13 -17.67
N ILE A 121 13.42 3.63 -18.57
CA ILE A 121 13.37 5.04 -18.97
C ILE A 121 12.55 5.89 -18.00
N TYR A 122 11.36 5.42 -17.63
CA TYR A 122 10.35 6.24 -16.94
C TYR A 122 10.41 6.13 -15.41
N GLU A 123 10.78 4.96 -14.84
CA GLU A 123 10.86 4.82 -13.39
C GLU A 123 11.77 5.85 -12.69
N PRO A 124 12.93 6.22 -13.27
CA PRO A 124 13.79 7.26 -12.69
C PRO A 124 13.18 8.66 -12.64
N ILE A 125 12.29 8.99 -13.57
CA ILE A 125 11.74 10.34 -13.74
C ILE A 125 10.32 10.49 -13.18
N PHE A 126 9.65 9.40 -12.82
CA PHE A 126 8.34 9.47 -12.19
C PHE A 126 8.38 10.21 -10.85
N SER A 127 7.32 10.99 -10.61
CA SER A 127 7.14 11.70 -9.34
C SER A 127 7.28 10.74 -8.14
N LYS A 128 7.94 11.20 -7.08
CA LYS A 128 8.00 10.49 -5.80
C LYS A 128 6.61 10.30 -5.17
N HIS A 129 5.65 11.13 -5.54
CA HIS A 129 4.26 11.11 -5.06
C HIS A 129 3.36 10.11 -5.83
N SER A 130 3.87 9.45 -6.87
CA SER A 130 3.17 8.41 -7.62
C SER A 130 3.54 7.02 -7.10
N HIS A 131 2.55 6.20 -6.71
CA HIS A 131 2.77 4.92 -6.02
C HIS A 131 2.18 3.69 -6.72
N GLY A 132 1.10 3.84 -7.52
CA GLY A 132 0.44 2.69 -8.15
C GLY A 132 1.28 2.02 -9.24
N PHE A 133 1.26 0.70 -9.30
CA PHE A 133 1.92 -0.12 -10.33
C PHE A 133 3.43 0.10 -10.49
N ARG A 134 4.11 0.60 -9.48
CA ARG A 134 5.55 0.87 -9.52
C ARG A 134 6.33 -0.10 -8.64
N PRO A 135 7.57 -0.43 -8.99
CA PRO A 135 8.44 -1.28 -8.18
C PRO A 135 8.62 -0.73 -6.75
N LYS A 136 8.61 -1.61 -5.75
CA LYS A 136 8.79 -1.27 -4.32
C LYS A 136 7.77 -0.27 -3.75
N ARG A 137 6.71 0.06 -4.48
CA ARG A 137 5.63 0.92 -4.03
C ARG A 137 4.33 0.12 -3.89
N ALA A 138 3.50 0.52 -2.92
CA ALA A 138 2.25 -0.15 -2.60
C ALA A 138 1.23 0.85 -2.02
N CYS A 139 0.00 0.42 -1.79
CA CYS A 139 -1.00 1.24 -1.10
C CYS A 139 -0.47 1.81 0.23
N HIS A 140 0.29 1.01 0.99
CA HIS A 140 0.84 1.45 2.28
C HIS A 140 1.92 2.52 2.14
N THR A 141 2.71 2.54 1.06
CA THR A 141 3.68 3.62 0.84
C THR A 141 2.98 4.94 0.53
N ALA A 142 1.87 4.92 -0.23
CA ALA A 142 1.03 6.09 -0.45
C ALA A 142 0.37 6.59 0.84
N LEU A 143 -0.21 5.68 1.65
CA LEU A 143 -0.79 6.01 2.94
C LEU A 143 0.26 6.56 3.94
N ASN A 144 1.49 6.03 3.91
CA ASN A 144 2.59 6.55 4.73
C ASN A 144 2.93 7.99 4.35
N GLU A 145 2.83 8.35 3.08
CA GLU A 145 2.98 9.73 2.64
C GLU A 145 1.86 10.62 3.17
N VAL A 146 0.60 10.20 3.03
CA VAL A 146 -0.56 10.92 3.59
C VAL A 146 -0.44 11.09 5.10
N SER A 147 0.12 10.11 5.82
CA SER A 147 0.30 10.20 7.29
C SER A 147 1.17 11.38 7.73
N LYS A 148 2.01 11.91 6.82
CA LYS A 148 2.91 13.05 7.07
C LYS A 148 2.23 14.40 6.83
N TRP A 149 0.99 14.45 6.34
CA TRP A 149 0.26 15.68 5.99
C TRP A 149 -0.36 16.38 7.22
N ALA A 150 0.46 16.56 8.24
CA ALA A 150 0.02 17.21 9.47
C ALA A 150 -0.50 18.63 9.21
N GLY A 151 -1.64 18.95 9.80
CA GLY A 151 -2.23 20.29 9.71
C GLY A 151 -3.14 20.52 8.51
N THR A 152 -3.29 19.57 7.59
CA THR A 152 -4.23 19.69 6.45
C THR A 152 -5.61 20.20 6.90
N SER A 153 -6.12 21.20 6.20
CA SER A 153 -7.44 21.79 6.45
C SER A 153 -8.52 21.22 5.52
N TRP A 154 -8.17 21.00 4.26
CA TRP A 154 -9.07 20.50 3.23
C TRP A 154 -8.42 19.35 2.46
N PHE A 155 -9.23 18.34 2.16
CA PHE A 155 -8.92 17.30 1.19
C PHE A 155 -9.67 17.58 -0.10
N VAL A 156 -9.01 17.34 -1.23
CA VAL A 156 -9.63 17.33 -2.55
C VAL A 156 -9.46 15.93 -3.12
N GLU A 157 -10.58 15.23 -3.28
CA GLU A 157 -10.66 13.90 -3.89
C GLU A 157 -10.88 14.03 -5.39
N PHE A 158 -10.26 13.15 -6.15
CA PHE A 158 -10.40 13.09 -7.59
C PHE A 158 -10.60 11.64 -8.05
N ASP A 159 -11.54 11.42 -8.94
CA ASP A 159 -11.79 10.13 -9.61
C ASP A 159 -11.92 10.38 -11.11
N ILE A 160 -11.05 9.79 -11.93
CA ILE A 160 -11.07 9.95 -13.38
C ILE A 160 -12.07 8.94 -13.96
N LYS A 161 -13.00 9.43 -14.76
CA LYS A 161 -14.04 8.61 -15.38
C LYS A 161 -13.46 7.71 -16.46
N GLY A 162 -13.58 6.38 -16.27
CA GLY A 162 -13.16 5.40 -17.27
C GLY A 162 -11.70 5.52 -17.72
N TYR A 163 -10.79 5.82 -16.82
CA TYR A 163 -9.42 6.24 -17.12
C TYR A 163 -8.72 5.38 -18.19
N PHE A 164 -8.64 4.06 -17.99
CA PHE A 164 -7.95 3.15 -18.92
C PHE A 164 -8.58 3.11 -20.31
N ASP A 165 -9.88 3.33 -20.39
CA ASP A 165 -10.63 3.29 -21.64
C ASP A 165 -10.55 4.62 -22.43
N ASN A 166 -10.14 5.72 -21.76
CA ASN A 166 -10.10 7.07 -22.30
C ASN A 166 -8.68 7.63 -22.52
N ILE A 167 -7.63 6.81 -22.37
CA ILE A 167 -6.26 7.22 -22.70
C ILE A 167 -6.17 7.50 -24.21
N ASP A 168 -5.89 8.76 -24.59
CA ASP A 168 -5.71 9.16 -25.98
C ASP A 168 -4.38 8.62 -26.52
N HIS A 169 -4.44 7.84 -27.61
CA HIS A 169 -3.26 7.19 -28.19
C HIS A 169 -2.24 8.19 -28.74
N GLU A 170 -2.69 9.28 -29.35
CA GLU A 170 -1.80 10.29 -29.94
C GLU A 170 -1.05 11.05 -28.83
N ILE A 171 -1.75 11.41 -27.75
CA ILE A 171 -1.14 12.07 -26.61
C ILE A 171 -0.12 11.14 -25.97
N LEU A 172 -0.46 9.86 -25.73
CA LEU A 172 0.47 8.88 -25.17
C LEU A 172 1.73 8.72 -26.03
N VAL A 173 1.53 8.62 -27.37
CA VAL A 173 2.66 8.49 -28.31
C VAL A 173 3.53 9.74 -28.29
N ARG A 174 2.96 10.95 -28.29
CA ARG A 174 3.75 12.19 -28.16
C ARG A 174 4.57 12.20 -26.86
N MET A 175 4.00 11.77 -25.74
CA MET A 175 4.75 11.66 -24.48
C MET A 175 5.91 10.67 -24.58
N LEU A 176 5.75 9.58 -25.32
CA LEU A 176 6.83 8.62 -25.55
C LEU A 176 7.91 9.24 -26.45
N GLU A 177 7.54 9.94 -27.52
CA GLU A 177 8.45 10.62 -28.45
C GLU A 177 9.22 11.79 -27.79
N GLU A 178 8.71 12.35 -26.67
CA GLU A 178 9.47 13.32 -25.86
C GLU A 178 10.75 12.71 -25.24
N LYS A 179 10.74 11.40 -24.92
CA LYS A 179 11.84 10.70 -24.23
C LYS A 179 12.54 9.65 -25.09
N ILE A 180 11.98 9.30 -26.24
CA ILE A 180 12.45 8.21 -27.09
C ILE A 180 12.65 8.72 -28.51
N ASP A 181 13.83 8.46 -29.08
CA ASP A 181 14.19 8.71 -30.46
C ASP A 181 14.49 7.37 -31.16
N ASP A 182 13.43 6.58 -31.36
CA ASP A 182 13.48 5.30 -32.08
C ASP A 182 12.15 5.07 -32.82
N ARG A 183 12.13 5.42 -34.09
CA ARG A 183 10.93 5.35 -34.93
C ARG A 183 10.38 3.93 -35.05
N ARG A 184 11.24 2.91 -35.11
CA ARG A 184 10.79 1.50 -35.20
C ARG A 184 10.10 1.05 -33.93
N PHE A 185 10.65 1.43 -32.80
CA PHE A 185 10.05 1.14 -31.48
C PHE A 185 8.71 1.86 -31.30
N ILE A 186 8.62 3.14 -31.61
CA ILE A 186 7.36 3.91 -31.57
C ILE A 186 6.31 3.32 -32.49
N LYS A 187 6.71 2.91 -33.73
CA LYS A 187 5.79 2.22 -34.66
C LYS A 187 5.22 0.94 -34.06
N LEU A 188 6.05 0.15 -33.37
CA LEU A 188 5.62 -1.08 -32.70
C LEU A 188 4.61 -0.76 -31.57
N VAL A 189 4.84 0.30 -30.78
CA VAL A 189 3.88 0.73 -29.75
C VAL A 189 2.56 1.21 -30.38
N LYS A 190 2.59 1.96 -31.48
CA LYS A 190 1.38 2.36 -32.23
C LYS A 190 0.57 1.15 -32.70
N LEU A 191 1.23 0.11 -33.22
CA LEU A 191 0.59 -1.15 -33.60
C LEU A 191 -0.07 -1.87 -32.40
N LEU A 192 0.58 -1.84 -31.24
CA LEU A 192 0.01 -2.39 -30.00
C LEU A 192 -1.27 -1.65 -29.56
N LEU A 193 -1.24 -0.32 -29.57
CA LEU A 193 -2.37 0.50 -29.15
C LEU A 193 -3.59 0.34 -30.08
N THR A 194 -3.35 0.11 -31.36
CA THR A 194 -4.41 -0.03 -32.38
C THR A 194 -4.84 -1.47 -32.63
N ALA A 195 -4.34 -2.45 -31.88
CA ALA A 195 -4.64 -3.88 -32.11
C ALA A 195 -6.12 -4.26 -31.97
N GLY A 196 -6.92 -3.45 -31.28
CA GLY A 196 -8.34 -3.69 -31.09
C GLY A 196 -8.69 -4.75 -30.04
N TYR A 197 -9.97 -5.09 -29.96
CA TYR A 197 -10.46 -6.15 -29.09
C TYR A 197 -11.52 -7.02 -29.79
N CYS A 198 -11.63 -8.25 -29.32
CA CYS A 198 -12.63 -9.21 -29.75
C CYS A 198 -13.63 -9.45 -28.59
N GLU A 199 -14.91 -9.15 -28.82
CA GLU A 199 -16.02 -9.34 -27.91
C GLU A 199 -17.09 -10.18 -28.63
N ASP A 200 -17.51 -11.28 -28.02
CA ASP A 200 -18.47 -12.24 -28.62
C ASP A 200 -18.05 -12.65 -30.05
N TRP A 201 -16.74 -12.86 -30.25
CA TRP A 201 -16.09 -13.23 -31.52
C TRP A 201 -16.23 -12.17 -32.64
N LYS A 202 -16.66 -10.93 -32.29
CA LYS A 202 -16.67 -9.80 -33.22
C LYS A 202 -15.46 -8.89 -32.96
N PHE A 203 -14.77 -8.50 -34.00
CA PHE A 203 -13.65 -7.57 -33.94
C PHE A 203 -14.15 -6.13 -33.79
N ASN A 204 -13.54 -5.39 -32.87
CA ASN A 204 -13.78 -3.97 -32.65
C ASN A 204 -12.45 -3.21 -32.68
N LYS A 205 -12.40 -2.13 -33.44
CA LYS A 205 -11.24 -1.22 -33.42
C LYS A 205 -11.18 -0.45 -32.14
N THR A 206 -9.95 -0.14 -31.68
CA THR A 206 -9.69 0.72 -30.52
C THR A 206 -9.11 2.04 -30.99
N TYR A 207 -9.82 3.13 -30.74
CA TYR A 207 -9.38 4.49 -31.07
C TYR A 207 -8.78 5.21 -29.84
N SER A 208 -9.13 4.77 -28.65
CA SER A 208 -8.63 5.23 -27.35
C SER A 208 -8.52 4.07 -26.39
N GLY A 209 -7.78 4.27 -25.32
CA GLY A 209 -7.67 3.33 -24.22
C GLY A 209 -6.55 2.30 -24.39
N THR A 210 -6.14 1.79 -23.24
CA THR A 210 -5.25 0.63 -23.15
C THR A 210 -6.03 -0.53 -22.56
N PRO A 211 -5.93 -1.75 -23.11
CA PRO A 211 -6.73 -2.87 -22.64
C PRO A 211 -6.54 -3.09 -21.13
N GLN A 212 -7.61 -2.98 -20.34
CA GLN A 212 -7.55 -3.35 -18.94
C GLN A 212 -7.19 -4.83 -18.84
N GLY A 213 -5.98 -5.15 -18.34
CA GLY A 213 -5.43 -6.51 -18.27
C GLY A 213 -4.26 -6.77 -19.22
N GLY A 214 -3.92 -5.84 -20.10
CA GLY A 214 -2.64 -5.84 -20.84
C GLY A 214 -1.46 -5.73 -19.86
N VAL A 215 -0.35 -6.39 -20.19
CA VAL A 215 0.85 -6.42 -19.31
C VAL A 215 1.46 -5.02 -19.14
N ILE A 216 1.46 -4.22 -20.21
CA ILE A 216 2.07 -2.89 -20.26
C ILE A 216 1.10 -1.76 -19.83
N SER A 217 -0.21 -1.98 -19.86
CA SER A 217 -1.21 -0.95 -19.62
C SER A 217 -1.03 -0.16 -18.32
N PRO A 218 -0.61 -0.76 -17.19
CA PRO A 218 -0.33 -0.03 -15.96
C PRO A 218 0.83 0.97 -16.09
N LEU A 219 1.85 0.64 -16.91
CA LEU A 219 2.97 1.55 -17.15
C LEU A 219 2.56 2.71 -18.07
N PHE A 220 1.82 2.43 -19.14
CA PHE A 220 1.25 3.48 -20.01
C PHE A 220 0.37 4.44 -19.21
N ALA A 221 -0.45 3.92 -18.30
CA ALA A 221 -1.26 4.72 -17.40
C ALA A 221 -0.40 5.67 -16.54
N ASN A 222 0.71 5.19 -15.98
CA ASN A 222 1.62 6.04 -15.21
C ASN A 222 2.36 7.06 -16.07
N ILE A 223 2.77 6.70 -17.29
CA ILE A 223 3.39 7.63 -18.27
C ILE A 223 2.42 8.76 -18.60
N TYR A 224 1.16 8.42 -18.88
CA TYR A 224 0.12 9.38 -19.22
C TYR A 224 -0.15 10.39 -18.09
N LEU A 225 -0.31 9.90 -16.86
CA LEU A 225 -0.54 10.77 -15.69
C LEU A 225 0.74 11.42 -15.12
N HIS A 226 1.91 11.13 -15.69
CA HIS A 226 3.12 11.84 -15.30
C HIS A 226 3.06 13.35 -15.58
N LYS A 227 2.33 13.78 -16.63
CA LYS A 227 2.04 15.20 -16.88
C LYS A 227 1.20 15.82 -15.78
N LEU A 228 0.21 15.10 -15.27
CA LEU A 228 -0.57 15.54 -14.10
C LEU A 228 0.32 15.67 -12.85
N ASP A 229 1.19 14.69 -12.60
CA ASP A 229 2.13 14.76 -11.46
C ASP A 229 3.02 16.01 -11.57
N THR A 230 3.48 16.34 -12.77
CA THR A 230 4.29 17.53 -13.03
C THR A 230 3.49 18.82 -12.85
N PHE A 231 2.25 18.86 -13.29
CA PHE A 231 1.33 19.98 -13.09
C PHE A 231 1.08 20.23 -11.61
N LEU A 232 0.76 19.19 -10.84
CA LEU A 232 0.55 19.28 -9.39
C LEU A 232 1.82 19.72 -8.64
N GLN A 233 3.01 19.28 -9.11
CA GLN A 233 4.28 19.73 -8.54
C GLN A 233 4.51 21.24 -8.77
N LYS A 234 4.24 21.74 -9.99
CA LYS A 234 4.30 23.17 -10.29
C LYS A 234 3.28 23.99 -9.47
N TRP A 235 2.08 23.42 -9.30
CA TRP A 235 1.04 24.05 -8.45
C TRP A 235 1.54 24.14 -7.01
N LYS A 236 2.09 23.08 -6.46
CA LYS A 236 2.70 23.05 -5.14
C LYS A 236 3.73 24.17 -4.94
N GLU A 237 4.65 24.34 -5.89
CA GLU A 237 5.73 25.33 -5.84
C GLU A 237 5.20 26.78 -5.79
N ARG A 238 4.07 27.06 -6.48
CA ARG A 238 3.41 28.37 -6.46
C ARG A 238 2.55 28.59 -5.22
N TYR A 239 1.94 27.53 -4.71
CA TYR A 239 0.98 27.59 -3.60
C TYR A 239 1.65 27.67 -2.23
N GLU A 240 2.80 27.01 -2.06
CA GLU A 240 3.46 26.93 -0.76
C GLU A 240 4.23 28.20 -0.40
N PHE A 241 3.86 28.79 0.74
CA PHE A 241 4.59 29.90 1.33
C PHE A 241 4.60 29.85 2.85
N GLY A 242 5.40 30.73 3.49
CA GLY A 242 5.62 30.74 4.93
C GLY A 242 6.82 29.87 5.37
N LYS A 243 7.57 30.35 6.37
CA LYS A 243 8.83 29.72 6.82
C LYS A 243 8.55 28.42 7.57
N VAL A 244 9.09 27.32 7.10
CA VAL A 244 8.97 25.97 7.70
C VAL A 244 9.44 25.96 9.18
N LYS A 245 10.46 26.73 9.54
CA LYS A 245 11.00 26.79 10.91
C LYS A 245 10.06 27.49 11.92
N LYS A 246 9.18 28.39 11.50
CA LYS A 246 8.23 29.07 12.40
C LYS A 246 6.92 28.30 12.53
N GLY A 247 6.55 27.47 11.54
CA GLY A 247 5.24 26.80 11.50
C GLY A 247 4.06 27.79 11.52
N LYS A 248 2.89 27.28 11.83
CA LYS A 248 1.71 28.12 12.08
C LYS A 248 1.92 28.97 13.33
N GLU A 249 1.31 30.17 13.34
CA GLU A 249 1.37 31.07 14.50
C GLU A 249 0.79 30.40 15.74
N LYS A 250 1.45 30.60 16.87
CA LYS A 250 1.00 30.05 18.15
C LYS A 250 -0.27 30.80 18.61
N ASN A 251 -1.23 30.06 19.12
CA ASN A 251 -2.44 30.65 19.67
C ASN A 251 -2.08 31.56 20.89
N PRO A 252 -2.36 32.86 20.83
CA PRO A 252 -2.02 33.83 21.90
C PRO A 252 -2.64 33.44 23.24
N GLU A 253 -3.86 32.87 23.22
CA GLU A 253 -4.59 32.47 24.42
C GLU A 253 -3.85 31.36 25.18
N VAL A 254 -3.24 30.38 24.44
CA VAL A 254 -2.38 29.36 25.04
C VAL A 254 -1.15 30.00 25.69
N GLY A 255 -0.60 31.04 25.09
CA GLY A 255 0.49 31.82 25.66
C GLY A 255 0.10 32.50 26.98
N ARG A 256 -1.07 33.17 27.05
CA ARG A 256 -1.62 33.81 28.24
C ARG A 256 -1.84 32.78 29.37
N ILE A 257 -2.47 31.63 29.09
CA ILE A 257 -2.74 30.61 30.10
C ILE A 257 -1.43 30.01 30.63
N ASN A 258 -0.43 29.74 29.76
CA ASN A 258 0.88 29.28 30.18
C ASN A 258 1.60 30.29 31.06
N GLY A 259 1.55 31.57 30.75
CA GLY A 259 2.08 32.66 31.59
C GLY A 259 1.45 32.64 32.99
N ARG A 260 0.10 32.55 33.07
CA ARG A 260 -0.63 32.43 34.34
C ARG A 260 -0.26 31.20 35.12
N MET A 261 -0.15 30.03 34.47
CA MET A 261 0.31 28.79 35.11
C MET A 261 1.74 28.90 35.66
N ASN A 262 2.65 29.59 34.97
CA ASN A 262 4.01 29.80 35.41
C ASN A 262 4.03 30.71 36.68
N ASN A 263 3.21 31.74 36.74
CA ASN A 263 3.08 32.58 37.92
C ASN A 263 2.52 31.81 39.12
N ILE A 264 1.50 30.98 38.90
CA ILE A 264 0.97 30.07 39.94
C ILE A 264 2.05 29.08 40.43
N ASN A 265 2.86 28.53 39.55
CA ASN A 265 3.97 27.66 39.93
C ASN A 265 5.00 28.38 40.80
N LYS A 266 5.37 29.63 40.45
CA LYS A 266 6.26 30.46 41.26
C LYS A 266 5.67 30.69 42.65
N SER A 267 4.37 31.01 42.74
CA SER A 267 3.69 31.19 44.00
C SER A 267 3.64 29.93 44.88
N ILE A 268 3.37 28.78 44.25
CA ILE A 268 3.41 27.46 44.96
C ILE A 268 4.81 27.20 45.48
N LEU A 269 5.88 27.40 44.67
CA LEU A 269 7.26 27.19 45.10
C LEU A 269 7.65 28.10 46.28
N LEU A 270 7.19 29.36 46.27
CA LEU A 270 7.42 30.28 47.39
C LEU A 270 6.71 29.81 48.66
N ILE A 271 5.44 29.34 48.54
CA ILE A 271 4.70 28.81 49.70
C ILE A 271 5.40 27.50 50.20
N ASP A 272 5.82 26.61 49.32
CA ASP A 272 6.53 25.38 49.67
C ASP A 272 7.84 25.69 50.40
N LYS A 273 8.58 26.72 49.95
CA LYS A 273 9.80 27.18 50.63
C LYS A 273 9.46 27.72 52.01
N LYS A 274 8.45 28.58 52.17
CA LYS A 274 8.00 29.12 53.46
C LYS A 274 7.61 27.99 54.40
N LEU A 275 6.82 27.03 53.96
CA LEU A 275 6.40 25.88 54.77
C LEU A 275 7.55 24.96 55.21
N LYS A 276 8.63 24.90 54.41
CA LYS A 276 9.83 24.08 54.70
C LYS A 276 10.75 24.79 55.67
N ASP A 277 10.98 26.08 55.46
CA ASP A 277 11.97 26.83 56.25
C ASP A 277 11.42 27.34 57.59
N GLY A 278 10.08 27.31 57.77
CA GLY A 278 9.40 27.76 58.99
C GLY A 278 9.62 29.22 59.35
N LYS A 279 10.20 30.01 58.44
CA LYS A 279 10.59 31.41 58.63
C LYS A 279 10.15 32.28 57.46
N ILE A 280 9.71 33.50 57.70
CA ILE A 280 9.56 34.54 56.66
C ILE A 280 10.74 35.49 56.74
N VAL A 281 11.45 35.66 55.62
CA VAL A 281 12.38 36.77 55.44
C VAL A 281 11.56 37.99 55.03
N VAL A 282 11.46 39.03 55.89
CA VAL A 282 10.77 40.28 55.57
C VAL A 282 11.79 41.23 54.93
N MET A 283 11.47 41.71 53.75
CA MET A 283 12.24 42.80 53.14
C MET A 283 12.01 44.10 53.93
N SER A 284 13.09 44.80 54.23
CA SER A 284 13.22 45.89 55.22
C SER A 284 12.44 47.17 54.97
N LYS A 285 11.51 47.24 54.02
CA LYS A 285 10.73 48.45 53.76
C LYS A 285 9.28 48.10 53.38
N GLY A 286 8.36 48.14 54.36
CA GLY A 286 6.93 48.01 54.11
C GLY A 286 6.12 47.80 55.40
N PRO A 287 4.83 48.14 55.46
CA PRO A 287 4.00 47.92 56.62
C PRO A 287 3.81 46.47 56.95
N ARG A 288 3.78 46.10 58.23
CA ARG A 288 3.58 44.75 58.74
C ARG A 288 2.31 44.10 58.14
N PRO A 289 2.43 42.93 57.48
CA PRO A 289 1.24 42.23 56.99
C PRO A 289 0.29 41.89 58.13
N LYS A 290 -1.02 42.10 57.98
CA LYS A 290 -2.05 41.78 58.99
C LYS A 290 -2.01 40.30 59.44
N SER A 291 -1.51 39.40 58.56
CA SER A 291 -1.32 37.98 58.87
C SER A 291 -0.26 37.67 59.90
N LEU A 292 0.50 38.66 60.35
CA LEU A 292 1.58 38.52 61.35
C LEU A 292 1.25 39.19 62.69
N ALA A 293 -0.01 39.56 62.92
CA ALA A 293 -0.47 40.07 64.17
C ALA A 293 -0.39 38.97 65.26
N GLY A 294 0.43 39.17 66.30
CA GLY A 294 0.59 38.20 67.38
C GLY A 294 1.87 37.35 67.39
N VAL A 295 2.69 37.42 66.33
CA VAL A 295 3.96 36.69 66.29
C VAL A 295 5.04 37.42 67.07
N LYS A 296 5.78 36.70 67.93
CA LYS A 296 6.95 37.28 68.68
C LYS A 296 8.05 37.60 67.66
N ILE A 297 8.47 38.86 67.67
CA ILE A 297 9.54 39.41 66.85
C ILE A 297 10.87 39.16 67.57
N ASN A 298 11.86 38.60 66.87
CA ASN A 298 13.21 38.54 67.39
C ASN A 298 13.83 39.97 67.42
N PRO A 299 14.24 40.49 68.59
CA PRO A 299 14.72 41.86 68.74
C PRO A 299 15.94 42.23 67.89
N ASN A 300 16.71 41.19 67.46
CA ASN A 300 17.96 41.39 66.63
C ASN A 300 17.81 40.84 65.23
N GLY A 301 16.66 40.41 64.80
CA GLY A 301 16.50 39.71 63.52
C GLY A 301 15.32 40.14 62.69
N GLN A 302 15.50 40.04 61.45
CA GLN A 302 14.50 40.29 60.40
C GLN A 302 13.61 39.03 60.16
N ASP A 303 13.67 38.02 61.06
CA ASP A 303 13.01 36.71 60.89
C ASP A 303 11.67 36.69 61.68
N TYR A 304 10.60 36.35 61.01
CA TYR A 304 9.27 36.09 61.60
C TYR A 304 9.00 34.61 61.55
N TYR A 305 8.50 34.02 62.66
CA TYR A 305 8.07 32.62 62.73
C TYR A 305 6.56 32.54 62.43
N PHE A 306 6.14 31.50 61.74
CA PHE A 306 4.75 31.22 61.43
C PHE A 306 4.02 30.71 62.66
N THR A 307 2.81 31.20 62.88
CA THR A 307 1.85 30.56 63.80
C THR A 307 1.22 29.33 63.14
N GLU A 308 0.58 28.46 63.92
CA GLU A 308 -0.16 27.31 63.34
C GLU A 308 -1.25 27.80 62.37
N ASP A 309 -1.94 28.90 62.69
CA ASP A 309 -2.95 29.48 61.80
C ASP A 309 -2.34 29.96 60.45
N ASP A 310 -1.16 30.58 60.47
CA ASP A 310 -0.46 31.01 59.26
C ASP A 310 -0.08 29.79 58.39
N ILE A 311 0.31 28.69 59.03
CA ILE A 311 0.64 27.46 58.35
C ILE A 311 -0.62 26.85 57.70
N VAL A 312 -1.76 26.86 58.40
CA VAL A 312 -3.04 26.39 57.89
C VAL A 312 -3.50 27.26 56.70
N GLU A 313 -3.38 28.60 56.82
CA GLU A 313 -3.74 29.52 55.73
C GLU A 313 -2.84 29.31 54.49
N LEU A 314 -1.53 29.16 54.69
CA LEU A 314 -0.59 28.87 53.59
C LEU A 314 -0.89 27.54 52.91
N ARG A 315 -1.23 26.50 53.68
CA ARG A 315 -1.65 25.20 53.09
C ARG A 315 -2.94 25.37 52.30
N ARG A 316 -3.94 26.05 52.82
CA ARG A 316 -5.20 26.33 52.11
C ARG A 316 -4.95 27.12 50.83
N LYS A 317 -4.12 28.18 50.88
CA LYS A 317 -3.72 28.95 49.71
C LYS A 317 -3.00 28.09 48.64
N ARG A 318 -2.13 27.23 49.09
CA ARG A 318 -1.42 26.25 48.22
C ARG A 318 -2.41 25.33 47.53
N GLU A 319 -3.39 24.79 48.22
CA GLU A 319 -4.42 23.90 47.63
C GLU A 319 -5.28 24.62 46.62
N LEU A 320 -5.68 25.85 46.89
CA LEU A 320 -6.43 26.68 45.95
C LEU A 320 -5.62 26.93 44.66
N LEU A 321 -4.33 27.28 44.77
CA LEU A 321 -3.45 27.48 43.64
C LEU A 321 -3.25 26.21 42.82
N ILE A 322 -3.15 25.02 43.50
CA ILE A 322 -3.07 23.73 42.80
C ILE A 322 -4.37 23.43 42.05
N SER A 323 -5.54 23.69 42.66
CA SER A 323 -6.84 23.55 42.03
C SER A 323 -6.99 24.48 40.81
N GLU A 324 -6.60 25.74 40.95
CA GLU A 324 -6.61 26.71 39.82
C GLU A 324 -5.69 26.25 38.70
N LYS A 325 -4.47 25.79 39.02
CA LYS A 325 -3.54 25.24 38.04
C LYS A 325 -4.13 24.03 37.30
N GLN A 326 -4.85 23.17 38.00
CA GLN A 326 -5.52 22.03 37.40
C GLN A 326 -6.64 22.46 36.44
N LYS A 327 -7.44 23.47 36.80
CA LYS A 327 -8.46 24.06 35.94
C LYS A 327 -7.84 24.69 34.67
N LEU A 328 -6.78 25.48 34.83
CA LEU A 328 -6.05 26.07 33.69
C LEU A 328 -5.42 25.00 32.79
N ALA A 329 -4.86 23.95 33.37
CA ALA A 329 -4.33 22.80 32.61
C ALA A 329 -5.42 22.03 31.89
N ALA A 330 -6.66 21.99 32.40
CA ALA A 330 -7.79 21.42 31.70
C ALA A 330 -8.25 22.32 30.54
N ALA A 331 -8.35 23.65 30.79
CA ALA A 331 -8.71 24.63 29.77
C ALA A 331 -7.74 24.63 28.56
N ILE A 332 -6.43 24.60 28.83
CA ILE A 332 -5.41 24.59 27.77
C ILE A 332 -5.50 23.36 26.86
N ARG A 333 -6.07 22.27 27.38
CA ARG A 333 -6.28 21.04 26.59
C ARG A 333 -7.43 21.20 25.59
N GLN A 334 -8.33 22.14 25.83
CA GLN A 334 -9.49 22.41 24.97
C GLN A 334 -9.17 23.41 23.84
N ILE A 335 -8.05 24.12 23.93
CA ILE A 335 -7.69 25.19 23.01
C ILE A 335 -6.64 24.70 22.00
N PRO A 336 -6.79 24.94 20.68
CA PRO A 336 -5.76 24.63 19.69
C PRO A 336 -4.44 25.34 20.01
N SER A 337 -3.30 24.63 19.87
CA SER A 337 -1.97 25.19 20.20
C SER A 337 -1.48 26.23 19.18
N VAL A 338 -2.05 26.20 17.97
CA VAL A 338 -1.72 27.07 16.84
C VAL A 338 -2.99 27.61 16.22
N ILE A 339 -2.91 28.76 15.55
CA ILE A 339 -4.00 29.31 14.76
C ILE A 339 -4.18 28.38 13.54
N GLU A 340 -5.39 27.87 13.32
CA GLU A 340 -5.65 26.92 12.24
C GLU A 340 -5.67 27.58 10.87
N ASP A 341 -6.18 28.79 10.78
CA ASP A 341 -6.35 29.58 9.55
C ASP A 341 -5.30 30.70 9.45
N ASP A 342 -4.04 30.33 9.64
CA ASP A 342 -2.92 31.26 9.48
C ASP A 342 -2.77 31.66 7.99
N GLU A 343 -3.08 32.92 7.67
CA GLU A 343 -3.00 33.46 6.32
C GLU A 343 -1.58 33.49 5.77
N ASN A 344 -0.57 33.47 6.64
CA ASN A 344 0.84 33.51 6.27
C ASN A 344 1.46 32.13 6.08
N PHE A 345 0.64 31.06 6.08
CA PHE A 345 1.15 29.69 5.97
C PHE A 345 0.27 28.84 5.06
N ARG A 346 0.82 28.47 3.91
CA ARG A 346 0.17 27.54 2.95
C ARG A 346 1.03 26.34 2.68
N ARG A 347 0.40 25.19 2.59
CA ARG A 347 1.04 23.91 2.21
C ARG A 347 0.14 23.14 1.25
N PHE A 348 0.78 22.47 0.30
CA PHE A 348 0.15 21.65 -0.72
C PHE A 348 0.78 20.26 -0.70
N HIS A 349 -0.02 19.27 -0.46
CA HIS A 349 0.36 17.87 -0.47
C HIS A 349 -0.46 17.14 -1.52
N PHE A 350 0.17 16.22 -2.24
CA PHE A 350 -0.56 15.33 -3.14
C PHE A 350 0.05 13.95 -3.16
N VAL A 351 -0.76 12.95 -3.47
CA VAL A 351 -0.35 11.57 -3.64
C VAL A 351 -1.25 10.92 -4.70
N ARG A 352 -0.66 10.10 -5.56
CA ARG A 352 -1.38 9.37 -6.60
C ARG A 352 -1.11 7.87 -6.49
N TYR A 353 -2.14 7.08 -6.62
CA TYR A 353 -2.08 5.63 -6.74
C TYR A 353 -2.86 5.18 -7.98
N ALA A 354 -2.18 4.99 -9.11
CA ALA A 354 -2.78 4.80 -10.44
C ALA A 354 -3.64 6.01 -10.84
N ASP A 355 -4.94 5.79 -11.01
CA ASP A 355 -5.97 6.80 -11.30
C ASP A 355 -6.57 7.46 -10.05
N ASP A 356 -6.46 6.82 -8.88
CA ASP A 356 -6.87 7.41 -7.61
C ASP A 356 -5.82 8.42 -7.13
N PHE A 357 -6.19 9.68 -6.92
CA PHE A 357 -5.31 10.67 -6.32
C PHE A 357 -6.00 11.61 -5.36
N LEU A 358 -5.23 12.08 -4.40
CA LEU A 358 -5.69 12.91 -3.29
C LEU A 358 -4.76 14.11 -3.14
N VAL A 359 -5.36 15.29 -2.95
CA VAL A 359 -4.66 16.50 -2.57
C VAL A 359 -5.09 16.91 -1.17
N GLY A 360 -4.14 17.37 -0.36
CA GLY A 360 -4.38 17.91 0.98
C GLY A 360 -3.75 19.29 1.11
N ILE A 361 -4.52 20.28 1.51
CA ILE A 361 -4.01 21.65 1.65
C ILE A 361 -4.16 22.20 3.06
N ILE A 362 -3.24 23.07 3.42
CA ILE A 362 -3.39 24.03 4.51
C ILE A 362 -3.74 25.37 3.85
N GLY A 363 -5.02 25.74 3.96
CA GLY A 363 -5.57 26.92 3.30
C GLY A 363 -7.08 27.02 3.46
N THR A 364 -7.70 27.85 2.65
CA THR A 364 -9.14 28.13 2.63
C THR A 364 -9.90 27.11 1.77
N LYS A 365 -11.23 27.04 1.95
CA LYS A 365 -12.11 26.22 1.12
C LYS A 365 -12.09 26.68 -0.34
N LYS A 366 -12.09 28.00 -0.56
CA LYS A 366 -12.04 28.59 -1.89
C LYS A 366 -10.79 28.18 -2.67
N GLU A 367 -9.62 28.19 -2.02
CA GLU A 367 -8.38 27.71 -2.62
C GLU A 367 -8.44 26.21 -2.99
N ALA A 368 -9.13 25.39 -2.17
CA ALA A 368 -9.34 23.98 -2.48
C ALA A 368 -10.28 23.78 -3.69
N GLU A 369 -11.31 24.62 -3.83
CA GLU A 369 -12.22 24.64 -4.97
C GLU A 369 -11.51 25.10 -6.26
N GLU A 370 -10.64 26.12 -6.16
CA GLU A 370 -9.79 26.57 -7.27
C GLU A 370 -8.83 25.45 -7.75
N ILE A 371 -8.29 24.66 -6.83
CA ILE A 371 -7.44 23.50 -7.16
C ILE A 371 -8.27 22.44 -7.89
N LEU A 372 -9.47 22.13 -7.42
CA LEU A 372 -10.35 21.16 -8.08
C LEU A 372 -10.65 21.56 -9.52
N GLU A 373 -11.00 22.83 -9.73
CA GLU A 373 -11.30 23.36 -11.05
C GLU A 373 -10.07 23.40 -11.95
N GLY A 374 -8.92 23.85 -11.44
CA GLY A 374 -7.67 23.89 -12.19
C GLY A 374 -7.20 22.50 -12.64
N VAL A 375 -7.39 21.47 -11.81
CA VAL A 375 -7.10 20.08 -12.18
C VAL A 375 -8.11 19.58 -13.22
N ARG A 376 -9.40 19.91 -13.12
CA ARG A 376 -10.43 19.56 -14.10
C ARG A 376 -10.08 20.10 -15.48
N ASN A 377 -9.77 21.38 -15.57
CA ASN A 377 -9.40 22.02 -16.85
C ASN A 377 -8.13 21.41 -17.43
N PHE A 378 -7.10 21.19 -16.62
CA PHE A 378 -5.87 20.56 -17.07
C PHE A 378 -6.11 19.14 -17.64
N LEU A 379 -6.92 18.33 -16.95
CA LEU A 379 -7.23 16.97 -17.42
C LEU A 379 -8.01 17.00 -18.73
N GLN A 380 -8.96 17.92 -18.87
CA GLN A 380 -9.78 18.01 -20.08
C GLN A 380 -8.98 18.57 -21.27
N GLU A 381 -8.22 19.65 -21.08
CA GLU A 381 -7.52 20.33 -22.16
C GLU A 381 -6.24 19.59 -22.61
N GLU A 382 -5.42 19.18 -21.64
CA GLU A 382 -4.11 18.60 -21.92
C GLU A 382 -4.13 17.08 -22.09
N LEU A 383 -5.04 16.39 -21.37
CA LEU A 383 -5.09 14.93 -21.34
C LEU A 383 -6.37 14.33 -21.92
N LYS A 384 -7.32 15.15 -22.34
CA LYS A 384 -8.65 14.70 -22.82
C LYS A 384 -9.32 13.70 -21.88
N LEU A 385 -9.20 13.92 -20.57
CA LEU A 385 -9.77 13.10 -19.52
C LEU A 385 -10.83 13.88 -18.74
N GLU A 386 -11.89 13.18 -18.32
CA GLU A 386 -12.98 13.78 -17.53
C GLU A 386 -12.91 13.30 -16.08
N LEU A 387 -13.16 14.22 -15.12
CA LEU A 387 -13.40 13.88 -13.73
C LEU A 387 -14.84 13.36 -13.53
N SER A 388 -15.00 12.43 -12.61
CA SER A 388 -16.31 12.00 -12.13
C SER A 388 -16.88 13.06 -11.17
N GLU A 389 -17.94 13.76 -11.53
CA GLU A 389 -18.57 14.80 -10.70
C GLU A 389 -19.10 14.24 -9.37
N GLU A 390 -19.64 13.01 -9.39
CA GLU A 390 -20.20 12.36 -8.21
C GLU A 390 -19.12 11.99 -7.16
N LYS A 391 -17.88 11.80 -7.58
CA LYS A 391 -16.81 11.28 -6.71
C LYS A 391 -15.68 12.29 -6.47
N SER A 392 -15.59 13.35 -7.28
CA SER A 392 -14.61 14.40 -7.09
C SER A 392 -15.20 15.50 -6.22
N SER A 393 -14.57 15.80 -5.09
CA SER A 393 -15.15 16.74 -4.13
C SER A 393 -14.12 17.32 -3.18
N VAL A 394 -14.44 18.52 -2.65
CA VAL A 394 -13.69 19.19 -1.58
C VAL A 394 -14.32 18.83 -0.24
N LYS A 395 -13.52 18.33 0.70
CA LYS A 395 -13.98 17.88 2.02
C LYS A 395 -13.16 18.51 3.14
N ASN A 396 -13.85 18.91 4.21
CA ASN A 396 -13.15 19.38 5.40
C ASN A 396 -12.40 18.22 6.06
N ALA A 397 -11.10 18.40 6.31
CA ALA A 397 -10.25 17.32 6.82
C ALA A 397 -10.65 16.85 8.23
N ARG A 398 -11.33 17.68 9.03
CA ARG A 398 -11.76 17.36 10.40
C ARG A 398 -13.20 16.87 10.45
N ALA A 399 -14.12 17.60 9.80
CA ALA A 399 -15.56 17.33 9.87
C ALA A 399 -15.95 16.12 9.01
N ASP A 400 -15.53 16.11 7.75
CA ASP A 400 -15.97 15.12 6.76
C ASP A 400 -14.97 13.96 6.63
N GLY A 401 -13.67 14.28 6.67
CA GLY A 401 -12.64 13.35 6.29
C GLY A 401 -12.72 12.96 4.82
N THR A 402 -11.94 11.98 4.40
CA THR A 402 -11.89 11.48 3.04
C THR A 402 -11.68 9.97 3.02
N ARG A 403 -11.95 9.33 1.89
CA ARG A 403 -11.64 7.91 1.69
C ARG A 403 -10.59 7.75 0.60
N PHE A 404 -9.44 7.18 0.95
CA PHE A 404 -8.38 6.90 -0.01
C PHE A 404 -7.83 5.49 0.20
N LEU A 405 -7.68 4.73 -0.87
CA LEU A 405 -7.20 3.34 -0.84
C LEU A 405 -7.91 2.48 0.22
N SER A 406 -9.25 2.59 0.27
CA SER A 406 -10.10 1.85 1.22
C SER A 406 -9.82 2.13 2.71
N TYR A 407 -9.18 3.22 3.07
CA TYR A 407 -9.09 3.75 4.42
C TYR A 407 -9.96 5.00 4.55
N ASP A 408 -10.63 5.16 5.68
CA ASP A 408 -11.22 6.42 6.07
C ASP A 408 -10.12 7.28 6.70
N ILE A 409 -9.91 8.49 6.18
CA ILE A 409 -8.81 9.39 6.55
C ILE A 409 -9.41 10.68 7.08
N ARG A 410 -8.97 11.13 8.23
CA ARG A 410 -9.39 12.41 8.79
C ARG A 410 -8.29 13.07 9.60
N LYS A 411 -8.42 14.35 9.82
CA LYS A 411 -7.59 15.11 10.76
C LYS A 411 -7.99 14.76 12.19
N SER A 412 -7.03 14.51 13.07
CA SER A 412 -7.33 14.27 14.47
C SER A 412 -7.97 15.49 15.14
N ASN A 413 -8.92 15.26 16.01
CA ASN A 413 -9.32 16.30 16.95
C ASN A 413 -8.17 16.54 17.93
N ASN A 414 -7.71 17.77 18.06
CA ASN A 414 -6.53 18.18 18.84
C ASN A 414 -6.55 17.81 20.34
N LEU A 415 -7.55 17.09 20.78
CA LEU A 415 -7.89 16.87 22.18
C LEU A 415 -7.45 15.50 22.70
N SER A 416 -6.76 14.67 21.90
CA SER A 416 -6.26 13.39 22.38
C SER A 416 -5.03 13.57 23.27
N ASN A 417 -5.19 13.24 24.56
CA ASN A 417 -4.10 13.20 25.50
C ASN A 417 -3.41 11.82 25.42
N LEU A 418 -2.14 11.82 25.07
CA LEU A 418 -1.29 10.65 25.24
C LEU A 418 -0.93 10.47 26.71
N THR A 419 -1.15 9.28 27.23
CA THR A 419 -0.61 8.91 28.54
C THR A 419 0.82 8.40 28.37
N VAL A 420 1.79 9.21 28.75
CA VAL A 420 3.23 8.86 28.68
C VAL A 420 3.69 8.45 30.07
N LYS A 421 4.45 7.36 30.15
CA LYS A 421 5.14 6.97 31.38
C LYS A 421 6.50 7.67 31.44
N ARG A 422 6.71 8.53 32.44
CA ARG A 422 8.02 9.12 32.77
C ARG A 422 8.31 8.88 34.25
N GLY A 423 9.48 8.33 34.57
CA GLY A 423 9.88 8.03 35.97
C GLY A 423 8.87 7.13 36.71
N GLY A 424 8.30 6.11 36.02
CA GLY A 424 7.32 5.19 36.61
C GLY A 424 5.89 5.74 36.75
N LYS A 425 5.66 7.04 36.61
CA LYS A 425 4.34 7.70 36.73
C LYS A 425 3.70 7.94 35.37
N LYS A 426 2.37 7.76 35.30
CA LYS A 426 1.56 8.04 34.11
C LYS A 426 1.30 9.57 34.01
N HIS A 427 1.78 10.21 32.98
CA HIS A 427 1.51 11.62 32.69
C HIS A 427 0.63 11.74 31.44
N LYS A 428 -0.41 12.58 31.50
CA LYS A 428 -1.19 12.97 30.32
C LYS A 428 -0.46 14.10 29.61
N GLN A 429 0.01 13.84 28.39
CA GLN A 429 0.67 14.84 27.55
C GLN A 429 -0.23 15.16 26.36
N LYS A 430 -0.46 16.47 26.12
CA LYS A 430 -1.14 16.93 24.90
C LYS A 430 -0.28 16.58 23.69
N LEU A 431 -0.86 15.95 22.68
CA LEU A 431 -0.21 15.84 21.37
C LEU A 431 -0.14 17.24 20.77
N SER A 432 1.06 17.77 20.62
CA SER A 432 1.31 19.11 20.08
C SER A 432 1.13 19.20 18.56
N GLY A 433 0.72 18.13 17.89
CA GLY A 433 0.54 18.06 16.44
C GLY A 433 -0.83 17.54 16.05
N VAL A 434 -1.42 18.17 15.05
CA VAL A 434 -2.60 17.67 14.36
C VAL A 434 -2.16 16.56 13.43
N SER A 435 -2.36 15.30 13.81
CA SER A 435 -2.00 14.13 13.01
C SER A 435 -3.16 13.71 12.09
N ILE A 436 -2.81 13.11 10.97
CA ILE A 436 -3.77 12.38 10.15
C ILE A 436 -4.07 11.03 10.80
N ILE A 437 -5.34 10.69 10.91
CA ILE A 437 -5.83 9.43 11.47
C ILE A 437 -6.38 8.59 10.33
N PHE A 438 -5.98 7.32 10.30
CA PHE A 438 -6.53 6.29 9.42
C PHE A 438 -7.48 5.41 10.22
N GLU A 439 -8.63 5.10 9.64
CA GLU A 439 -9.63 4.22 10.25
C GLU A 439 -10.06 3.12 9.27
N VAL A 440 -10.50 1.98 9.84
CA VAL A 440 -11.04 0.87 9.04
C VAL A 440 -12.51 1.16 8.72
N PRO A 441 -12.94 1.20 7.44
CA PRO A 441 -14.33 1.42 7.09
C PRO A 441 -15.25 0.29 7.59
N LYS A 442 -16.35 0.63 8.25
CA LYS A 442 -17.28 -0.35 8.85
C LYS A 442 -17.85 -1.32 7.81
N GLU A 443 -18.21 -0.83 6.62
CA GLU A 443 -18.74 -1.67 5.55
C GLU A 443 -17.74 -2.70 5.02
N LYS A 444 -16.43 -2.39 5.04
CA LYS A 444 -15.39 -3.36 4.65
C LYS A 444 -15.26 -4.48 5.67
N VAL A 445 -15.38 -4.14 6.96
CA VAL A 445 -15.39 -5.14 8.05
C VAL A 445 -16.62 -6.04 7.92
N ASN A 446 -17.81 -5.47 7.72
CA ASN A 446 -19.04 -6.22 7.56
C ASN A 446 -19.03 -7.12 6.30
N LYS A 447 -18.52 -6.59 5.16
CA LYS A 447 -18.35 -7.37 3.94
C LYS A 447 -17.36 -8.53 4.10
N PHE A 448 -16.30 -8.35 4.87
CA PHE A 448 -15.38 -9.46 5.17
C PHE A 448 -16.04 -10.47 6.12
N ALA A 449 -16.76 -10.00 7.13
CA ALA A 449 -17.45 -10.82 8.11
C ALA A 449 -18.50 -11.74 7.47
N SER A 450 -19.21 -11.28 6.41
CA SER A 450 -20.28 -12.05 5.76
C SER A 450 -19.84 -13.42 5.22
N LYS A 451 -18.54 -13.63 5.01
CA LYS A 451 -17.97 -14.95 4.65
C LYS A 451 -18.03 -15.96 5.79
N TYR A 452 -18.11 -15.49 7.03
CA TYR A 452 -17.97 -16.28 8.26
C TYR A 452 -19.20 -16.19 9.15
N GLY A 453 -20.14 -15.29 8.81
CA GLY A 453 -21.34 -15.03 9.57
C GLY A 453 -21.73 -13.55 9.63
N THR A 454 -22.37 -13.13 10.71
CA THR A 454 -22.79 -11.75 10.95
C THR A 454 -22.15 -11.20 12.23
N LEU A 455 -21.91 -9.88 12.28
CA LEU A 455 -21.38 -9.19 13.46
C LEU A 455 -22.52 -8.61 14.33
N GLU A 456 -23.65 -8.28 13.72
CA GLU A 456 -24.82 -7.71 14.39
C GLU A 456 -26.11 -8.33 13.76
N PRO A 457 -26.78 -9.29 14.44
CA PRO A 457 -26.36 -9.98 15.68
C PRO A 457 -25.15 -10.87 15.44
N MET A 458 -24.33 -11.10 16.48
CA MET A 458 -23.11 -11.86 16.36
C MET A 458 -23.40 -13.36 16.20
N LYS A 459 -23.32 -13.87 14.97
CA LYS A 459 -23.58 -15.26 14.63
C LYS A 459 -22.53 -15.78 13.65
N SER A 460 -21.73 -16.76 14.08
CA SER A 460 -20.75 -17.42 13.22
C SER A 460 -21.36 -18.62 12.48
N LEU A 461 -20.92 -18.84 11.25
CA LEU A 461 -21.30 -19.95 10.38
C LEU A 461 -20.08 -20.78 10.03
N HIS A 462 -20.26 -22.08 9.74
CA HIS A 462 -19.20 -22.91 9.17
C HIS A 462 -19.04 -22.62 7.66
N VAL A 463 -17.85 -22.83 7.13
CA VAL A 463 -17.52 -22.57 5.72
C VAL A 463 -17.60 -23.89 4.95
N VAL A 464 -18.73 -24.16 4.31
CA VAL A 464 -19.03 -25.41 3.60
C VAL A 464 -17.94 -25.80 2.58
N PRO A 465 -17.44 -24.93 1.69
CA PRO A 465 -16.46 -25.31 0.67
C PRO A 465 -15.11 -25.80 1.19
N ARG A 466 -14.89 -25.76 2.52
CA ARG A 466 -13.61 -26.15 3.16
C ARG A 466 -13.71 -27.41 4.01
N ILE A 467 -14.89 -28.01 4.13
CA ILE A 467 -15.11 -29.17 5.02
C ILE A 467 -14.23 -30.35 4.60
N ASP A 468 -13.99 -30.49 3.30
CA ASP A 468 -13.23 -31.61 2.74
C ASP A 468 -11.69 -31.41 2.78
N ASP A 469 -11.23 -30.17 3.06
CA ASP A 469 -9.79 -29.87 3.16
C ASP A 469 -9.20 -30.47 4.46
N ALA A 470 -7.87 -30.72 4.51
CA ALA A 470 -7.22 -31.16 5.75
C ALA A 470 -7.30 -30.07 6.85
N ASP A 471 -7.35 -30.46 8.14
CA ASP A 471 -7.51 -29.53 9.27
C ASP A 471 -6.50 -28.40 9.26
N ALA A 472 -5.24 -28.70 8.94
CA ALA A 472 -4.18 -27.70 8.80
C ALA A 472 -4.42 -26.75 7.61
N GLU A 473 -4.93 -27.26 6.49
CA GLU A 473 -5.27 -26.46 5.31
C GLU A 473 -6.44 -25.52 5.61
N ILE A 474 -7.46 -26.01 6.33
CA ILE A 474 -8.58 -25.18 6.82
C ILE A 474 -8.02 -24.03 7.65
N LEU A 475 -7.21 -24.33 8.68
CA LEU A 475 -6.63 -23.31 9.55
C LEU A 475 -5.76 -22.32 8.78
N LEU A 476 -4.90 -22.81 7.87
CA LEU A 476 -4.03 -21.96 7.05
C LEU A 476 -4.83 -21.04 6.14
N ALA A 477 -5.93 -21.51 5.55
CA ALA A 477 -6.78 -20.71 4.70
C ALA A 477 -7.50 -19.59 5.48
N PHE A 478 -8.03 -19.90 6.67
CA PHE A 478 -8.60 -18.91 7.58
C PHE A 478 -7.56 -17.89 8.03
N ASN A 479 -6.35 -18.35 8.35
CA ASN A 479 -5.22 -17.48 8.69
C ASN A 479 -4.85 -16.55 7.55
N GLN A 480 -4.72 -17.07 6.34
CA GLN A 480 -4.31 -16.29 5.18
C GLN A 480 -5.31 -15.16 4.89
N GLU A 481 -6.61 -15.46 4.96
CA GLU A 481 -7.65 -14.46 4.70
C GLU A 481 -7.72 -13.42 5.82
N PHE A 482 -7.81 -13.84 7.09
CA PHE A 482 -7.93 -12.91 8.21
C PHE A 482 -6.66 -12.09 8.45
N ARG A 483 -5.49 -12.75 8.41
CA ARG A 483 -4.21 -12.06 8.52
C ARG A 483 -4.00 -11.08 7.36
N GLY A 484 -4.35 -11.46 6.13
CA GLY A 484 -4.27 -10.59 4.97
C GLY A 484 -5.13 -9.34 5.13
N PHE A 485 -6.38 -9.50 5.61
CA PHE A 485 -7.27 -8.38 5.89
C PHE A 485 -6.74 -7.48 7.01
N ALA A 486 -6.31 -8.06 8.13
CA ALA A 486 -5.75 -7.31 9.27
C ALA A 486 -4.45 -6.59 8.88
N GLN A 487 -3.57 -7.24 8.10
CA GLN A 487 -2.30 -6.66 7.64
C GLN A 487 -2.53 -5.49 6.67
N TYR A 488 -3.55 -5.59 5.79
CA TYR A 488 -3.92 -4.47 4.93
C TYR A 488 -4.27 -3.21 5.75
N TYR A 489 -5.02 -3.37 6.84
CA TYR A 489 -5.42 -2.28 7.73
C TYR A 489 -4.45 -2.00 8.88
N ALA A 490 -3.23 -2.52 8.83
CA ALA A 490 -2.25 -2.38 9.93
C ALA A 490 -1.86 -0.92 10.24
N MET A 491 -2.08 0.03 9.33
CA MET A 491 -1.85 1.45 9.56
C MET A 491 -3.01 2.16 10.25
N ALA A 492 -4.21 1.56 10.29
CA ALA A 492 -5.36 2.18 10.93
C ALA A 492 -5.18 2.24 12.45
N HIS A 493 -5.58 3.37 13.04
CA HIS A 493 -5.47 3.61 14.47
C HIS A 493 -6.42 2.73 15.28
N ASP A 494 -7.57 2.40 14.70
CA ASP A 494 -8.65 1.62 15.29
C ASP A 494 -8.65 0.14 14.89
N VAL A 495 -7.64 -0.33 14.16
CA VAL A 495 -7.59 -1.69 13.60
C VAL A 495 -7.82 -2.77 14.65
N LYS A 496 -7.16 -2.68 15.81
CA LYS A 496 -7.30 -3.69 16.87
C LYS A 496 -8.70 -3.65 17.49
N THR A 497 -9.24 -2.47 17.72
CA THR A 497 -10.57 -2.28 18.30
C THR A 497 -11.67 -2.75 17.36
N LYS A 498 -11.66 -2.30 16.11
CA LYS A 498 -12.68 -2.66 15.10
C LYS A 498 -12.61 -4.13 14.69
N LEU A 499 -11.42 -4.71 14.59
CA LEU A 499 -11.26 -6.11 14.19
C LEU A 499 -11.35 -7.13 15.33
N ASN A 500 -11.47 -6.71 16.58
CA ASN A 500 -11.55 -7.65 17.71
C ASN A 500 -12.77 -8.58 17.62
N LYS A 501 -13.96 -8.02 17.36
CA LYS A 501 -15.19 -8.80 17.16
C LYS A 501 -15.07 -9.70 15.92
N LEU A 502 -14.44 -9.21 14.84
CA LEU A 502 -14.20 -9.98 13.64
C LEU A 502 -13.25 -11.16 13.88
N GLN A 503 -12.19 -10.99 14.68
CA GLN A 503 -11.29 -12.08 15.07
C GLN A 503 -12.07 -13.20 15.75
N TRP A 504 -12.94 -12.86 16.71
CA TRP A 504 -13.78 -13.84 17.40
C TRP A 504 -14.73 -14.57 16.44
N LEU A 505 -15.37 -13.82 15.50
CA LEU A 505 -16.27 -14.39 14.50
C LEU A 505 -15.54 -15.41 13.61
N VAL A 506 -14.36 -15.06 13.12
CA VAL A 506 -13.53 -15.92 12.25
C VAL A 506 -13.02 -17.14 13.00
N GLU A 507 -12.54 -16.98 14.24
CA GLU A 507 -12.10 -18.09 15.10
C GLU A 507 -13.26 -19.06 15.41
N SER A 508 -14.42 -18.52 15.75
CA SER A 508 -15.64 -19.32 15.98
C SER A 508 -16.09 -20.07 14.72
N SER A 509 -16.02 -19.42 13.56
CA SER A 509 -16.33 -20.04 12.27
C SER A 509 -15.35 -21.18 11.93
N LEU A 510 -14.05 -20.99 12.21
CA LEU A 510 -13.03 -22.04 12.07
C LEU A 510 -13.39 -23.28 12.92
N LEU A 511 -13.69 -23.08 14.20
CA LEU A 511 -14.04 -24.18 15.09
C LEU A 511 -15.33 -24.89 14.65
N LYS A 512 -16.34 -24.15 14.18
CA LYS A 512 -17.58 -24.74 13.59
C LYS A 512 -17.32 -25.51 12.31
N THR A 513 -16.38 -25.05 11.47
CA THR A 513 -16.00 -25.73 10.23
C THR A 513 -15.32 -27.08 10.54
N LEU A 514 -14.40 -27.09 11.51
CA LEU A 514 -13.76 -28.33 11.98
C LEU A 514 -14.78 -29.26 12.66
N ALA A 515 -15.70 -28.72 13.46
CA ALA A 515 -16.76 -29.50 14.11
C ALA A 515 -17.69 -30.19 13.09
N ARG A 516 -18.08 -29.47 12.03
CA ARG A 516 -18.89 -30.01 10.94
C ARG A 516 -18.15 -31.10 10.17
N LYS A 517 -16.87 -30.88 9.87
CA LYS A 517 -16.00 -31.89 9.21
C LYS A 517 -15.93 -33.19 10.02
N HIS A 518 -15.66 -33.07 11.30
CA HIS A 518 -15.48 -34.24 12.19
C HIS A 518 -16.82 -34.75 12.78
N LYS A 519 -17.97 -34.24 12.34
CA LYS A 519 -19.31 -34.61 12.79
C LYS A 519 -19.43 -34.65 14.33
N THR A 520 -18.88 -33.61 14.98
CA THR A 520 -18.83 -33.52 16.45
C THR A 520 -19.22 -32.12 16.94
N SER A 521 -19.30 -31.93 18.26
CA SER A 521 -19.64 -30.63 18.83
C SER A 521 -18.45 -29.65 18.80
N VAL A 522 -18.79 -28.35 18.72
CA VAL A 522 -17.77 -27.28 18.75
C VAL A 522 -16.94 -27.31 20.06
N GLY A 523 -17.58 -27.68 21.18
CA GLY A 523 -16.92 -27.82 22.47
C GLY A 523 -15.82 -28.89 22.45
N LYS A 524 -16.08 -30.05 21.86
CA LYS A 524 -15.06 -31.12 21.71
C LYS A 524 -13.90 -30.69 20.82
N ILE A 525 -14.19 -30.00 19.71
CA ILE A 525 -13.14 -29.43 18.83
C ILE A 525 -12.33 -28.35 19.58
N ALA A 526 -12.99 -27.48 20.32
CA ALA A 526 -12.32 -26.47 21.12
C ALA A 526 -11.41 -27.09 22.19
N ALA A 527 -11.86 -28.12 22.89
CA ALA A 527 -11.04 -28.85 23.86
C ALA A 527 -9.79 -29.49 23.21
N LYS A 528 -9.94 -30.04 22.00
CA LYS A 528 -8.82 -30.67 21.25
C LYS A 528 -7.83 -29.64 20.69
N HIS A 529 -8.29 -28.53 20.16
CA HIS A 529 -7.49 -27.62 19.34
C HIS A 529 -7.20 -26.25 19.99
N LYS A 530 -7.85 -25.90 21.11
CA LYS A 530 -7.67 -24.60 21.78
C LYS A 530 -6.81 -24.75 23.03
N HIS A 531 -5.54 -24.33 22.97
CA HIS A 531 -4.60 -24.38 24.09
C HIS A 531 -4.21 -22.95 24.50
N LYS A 532 -4.31 -22.63 25.79
CA LYS A 532 -4.02 -21.29 26.35
C LYS A 532 -4.71 -20.15 25.56
N GLY A 533 -5.95 -20.41 25.09
CA GLY A 533 -6.73 -19.44 24.33
C GLY A 533 -6.36 -19.34 22.84
N GLU A 534 -5.43 -20.11 22.31
CA GLU A 534 -5.03 -20.12 20.90
C GLU A 534 -5.48 -21.41 20.20
N VAL A 535 -6.06 -21.28 19.00
CA VAL A 535 -6.44 -22.45 18.19
C VAL A 535 -5.21 -22.93 17.44
N LYS A 536 -4.89 -24.23 17.62
CA LYS A 536 -3.71 -24.89 17.05
C LYS A 536 -4.09 -26.20 16.39
N VAL A 537 -3.45 -26.48 15.27
CA VAL A 537 -3.57 -27.76 14.56
C VAL A 537 -2.17 -28.29 14.26
N VAL A 538 -1.93 -29.57 14.56
CA VAL A 538 -0.65 -30.24 14.28
C VAL A 538 -0.77 -31.07 13.02
N LEU A 539 0.16 -30.92 12.08
CA LEU A 539 0.29 -31.74 10.89
C LEU A 539 1.77 -32.09 10.68
N ASN A 540 2.08 -33.37 10.54
CA ASN A 540 3.47 -33.85 10.31
C ASN A 540 4.48 -33.27 11.33
N LYS A 541 4.18 -33.33 12.62
CA LYS A 541 4.97 -32.78 13.72
C LYS A 541 5.13 -31.26 13.70
N LYS A 542 4.48 -30.55 12.76
CA LYS A 542 4.50 -29.07 12.68
C LYS A 542 3.22 -28.50 13.24
N GLU A 543 3.33 -27.55 14.17
CA GLU A 543 2.23 -26.84 14.78
C GLU A 543 1.87 -25.58 13.96
N TYR A 544 0.60 -25.44 13.65
CA TYR A 544 0.02 -24.28 12.97
C TYR A 544 -0.93 -23.57 13.95
N THR A 545 -0.73 -22.29 14.18
CA THR A 545 -1.52 -21.49 15.12
C THR A 545 -2.37 -20.46 14.39
N PHE A 546 -3.61 -20.25 14.88
CA PHE A 546 -4.49 -19.21 14.34
C PHE A 546 -3.95 -17.81 14.69
N PHE A 547 -3.91 -16.93 13.70
CA PHE A 547 -3.38 -15.56 13.81
C PHE A 547 -4.21 -14.70 14.77
N ARG A 548 -3.53 -13.90 15.60
CA ARG A 548 -4.17 -12.98 16.54
C ARG A 548 -3.75 -11.53 16.32
N LEU A 549 -4.70 -10.61 16.49
CA LEU A 549 -4.47 -9.17 16.35
C LEU A 549 -3.42 -8.61 17.31
N LYS A 550 -3.19 -9.26 18.46
CA LYS A 550 -2.12 -8.85 19.40
C LYS A 550 -0.73 -8.89 18.75
N THR A 551 -0.53 -9.80 17.78
CA THR A 551 0.75 -9.97 17.07
C THR A 551 0.86 -9.11 15.80
N LEU A 552 -0.21 -8.36 15.46
CA LEU A 552 -0.20 -7.48 14.29
C LEU A 552 0.83 -6.35 14.49
N LYS A 553 1.76 -6.24 13.55
CA LYS A 553 2.77 -5.18 13.51
C LYS A 553 2.59 -4.36 12.23
N LYS A 554 2.91 -3.08 12.30
CA LYS A 554 3.04 -2.25 11.10
C LYS A 554 4.21 -2.79 10.27
N PRO A 555 4.07 -2.88 8.93
CA PRO A 555 5.16 -3.35 8.09
C PRO A 555 6.39 -2.44 8.19
N SER A 556 7.57 -3.00 8.42
CA SER A 556 8.82 -2.24 8.56
C SER A 556 9.24 -1.54 7.25
N TRP A 557 8.89 -2.12 6.09
CA TRP A 557 9.19 -1.57 4.78
C TRP A 557 8.42 -0.29 4.42
N ILE A 558 7.35 0.05 5.17
CA ILE A 558 6.60 1.31 4.99
C ILE A 558 7.49 2.55 5.18
N ASN A 559 8.52 2.44 6.01
CA ASN A 559 9.43 3.55 6.31
C ASN A 559 10.58 3.69 5.31
N GLN A 560 10.66 2.84 4.29
CA GLN A 560 11.71 2.93 3.27
C GLN A 560 11.34 4.00 2.24
N ASP A 561 11.62 5.26 2.54
CA ASP A 561 11.47 6.40 1.62
C ASP A 561 12.55 6.45 0.52
N GLN A 562 13.52 5.54 0.56
CA GLN A 562 14.61 5.51 -0.39
C GLN A 562 14.32 4.50 -1.49
N LEU A 563 14.03 5.03 -2.69
CA LEU A 563 14.39 4.29 -3.89
C LEU A 563 15.88 4.01 -3.79
N PRO A 564 16.33 2.74 -3.84
CA PRO A 564 17.75 2.47 -3.82
C PRO A 564 18.42 3.26 -4.94
N ASN A 565 19.47 4.02 -4.62
CA ASN A 565 20.33 4.71 -5.59
C ASN A 565 21.13 3.73 -6.46
N GLY A 566 20.70 2.49 -6.59
CA GLY A 566 21.35 1.43 -7.33
C GLY A 566 20.45 0.80 -8.38
N HIS A 567 21.06 0.23 -9.40
CA HIS A 567 20.45 -0.50 -10.52
C HIS A 567 19.70 -1.78 -10.07
N HIS A 568 18.70 -1.65 -9.21
CA HIS A 568 17.89 -2.80 -8.79
C HIS A 568 16.68 -2.92 -9.70
N PHE A 569 16.88 -3.56 -10.84
CA PHE A 569 15.77 -4.12 -11.58
C PHE A 569 15.09 -5.18 -10.70
N HIS A 570 13.79 -5.02 -10.45
CA HIS A 570 13.05 -5.96 -9.62
C HIS A 570 12.58 -7.14 -10.48
N TRP A 571 13.50 -8.05 -10.72
CA TRP A 571 13.21 -9.31 -11.38
C TRP A 571 12.64 -10.31 -10.37
N LYS A 572 11.63 -11.05 -10.77
CA LYS A 572 11.20 -12.22 -10.00
C LYS A 572 12.33 -13.22 -10.06
N ARG A 573 13.02 -13.47 -8.97
CA ARG A 573 14.03 -14.53 -8.87
C ARG A 573 13.32 -15.87 -8.80
N THR A 574 13.55 -16.74 -9.76
CA THR A 574 13.15 -18.14 -9.76
C THR A 574 14.33 -18.95 -10.23
N ASN A 575 14.39 -20.21 -9.82
CA ASN A 575 15.38 -21.15 -10.36
C ASN A 575 14.99 -21.68 -11.77
N LEU A 576 13.94 -21.14 -12.37
CA LEU A 576 13.50 -21.54 -13.70
C LEU A 576 14.50 -21.11 -14.78
N GLU A 577 15.10 -19.93 -14.66
CA GLU A 577 16.14 -19.45 -15.57
C GLU A 577 17.36 -20.41 -15.60
N GLU A 578 17.82 -20.81 -14.41
CA GLU A 578 18.93 -21.75 -14.27
C GLU A 578 18.59 -23.13 -14.86
N ARG A 579 17.34 -23.58 -14.70
CA ARG A 579 16.83 -24.86 -15.20
C ARG A 579 16.69 -24.88 -16.73
N ILE A 580 16.27 -23.78 -17.34
CA ILE A 580 16.23 -23.65 -18.80
C ILE A 580 17.65 -23.58 -19.35
N ALA A 581 18.53 -22.76 -18.74
CA ALA A 581 19.92 -22.62 -19.14
C ALA A 581 20.75 -23.92 -18.99
N ALA A 582 20.30 -24.85 -18.17
CA ALA A 582 20.94 -26.17 -18.01
C ALA A 582 20.77 -27.05 -19.25
N ASN A 583 19.91 -26.71 -20.21
CA ASN A 583 19.64 -27.44 -21.44
C ASN A 583 19.51 -28.95 -21.19
N LYS A 584 18.66 -29.29 -20.21
CA LYS A 584 18.46 -30.70 -19.79
C LYS A 584 16.99 -30.98 -19.52
N CYS A 585 16.46 -32.06 -20.06
CA CYS A 585 15.13 -32.53 -19.74
C CYS A 585 15.07 -33.02 -18.27
N GLU A 586 14.19 -32.41 -17.47
CA GLU A 586 14.03 -32.79 -16.04
C GLU A 586 13.32 -34.15 -15.86
N TYR A 587 12.88 -34.77 -16.96
CA TYR A 587 12.19 -36.06 -16.92
C TYR A 587 13.04 -37.22 -17.43
N CYS A 588 13.54 -37.18 -18.66
CA CYS A 588 14.35 -38.25 -19.29
C CYS A 588 15.86 -37.96 -19.26
N ASP A 589 16.28 -36.83 -18.70
CA ASP A 589 17.69 -36.40 -18.58
C ASP A 589 18.41 -36.12 -19.91
N LYS A 590 17.70 -36.15 -21.08
CA LYS A 590 18.22 -35.81 -22.42
C LYS A 590 18.80 -34.40 -22.42
N GLN A 591 19.94 -34.21 -23.09
CA GLN A 591 20.65 -32.93 -23.21
C GLN A 591 20.69 -32.40 -24.64
N ASP A 592 20.18 -33.13 -25.61
CA ASP A 592 20.17 -32.79 -27.03
C ASP A 592 18.83 -32.20 -27.44
N GLY A 593 18.85 -31.25 -28.39
CA GLY A 593 17.67 -30.57 -28.91
C GLY A 593 17.29 -29.34 -28.11
N TYR A 594 16.03 -28.87 -28.24
CA TYR A 594 15.52 -27.75 -27.50
C TYR A 594 14.49 -28.21 -26.46
N PHE A 595 14.31 -27.37 -25.48
CA PHE A 595 13.52 -27.70 -24.28
C PHE A 595 12.38 -26.73 -24.11
N GLU A 596 11.23 -27.24 -23.74
CA GLU A 596 10.00 -26.49 -23.50
C GLU A 596 9.63 -26.50 -22.04
N VAL A 597 9.03 -25.40 -21.56
CA VAL A 597 8.57 -25.31 -20.18
C VAL A 597 7.12 -25.76 -20.09
N HIS A 598 6.90 -26.94 -19.51
CA HIS A 598 5.56 -27.38 -19.12
C HIS A 598 5.04 -26.60 -17.92
N HIS A 599 3.81 -26.10 -18.01
CA HIS A 599 3.21 -25.26 -16.95
C HIS A 599 1.83 -25.76 -16.54
N ILE A 600 1.59 -25.94 -15.24
CA ILE A 600 0.29 -26.31 -14.68
C ILE A 600 -0.39 -25.12 -13.98
N ARG A 601 -1.71 -25.05 -14.07
CA ARG A 601 -2.49 -23.98 -13.45
C ARG A 601 -2.40 -24.00 -11.92
N LYS A 602 -2.58 -25.20 -11.32
CA LYS A 602 -2.51 -25.39 -9.85
C LYS A 602 -1.96 -26.77 -9.52
N LEU A 603 -1.08 -26.87 -8.54
CA LEU A 603 -0.56 -28.16 -8.05
C LEU A 603 -1.67 -29.11 -7.56
N LYS A 604 -2.76 -28.60 -7.00
CA LYS A 604 -3.91 -29.40 -6.57
C LYS A 604 -4.65 -30.07 -7.73
N ASP A 605 -4.57 -29.52 -8.95
CA ASP A 605 -5.23 -30.07 -10.12
C ASP A 605 -4.55 -31.39 -10.56
N VAL A 606 -3.27 -31.59 -10.22
CA VAL A 606 -2.50 -32.82 -10.49
C VAL A 606 -2.45 -33.79 -9.30
N SER A 607 -2.88 -33.39 -8.11
CA SER A 607 -2.79 -34.22 -6.90
C SER A 607 -3.64 -35.48 -6.91
N LYS A 608 -4.67 -35.53 -7.76
CA LYS A 608 -5.60 -36.65 -7.88
C LYS A 608 -5.13 -37.74 -8.83
N GLN A 609 -4.07 -37.50 -9.60
CA GLN A 609 -3.54 -38.45 -10.60
C GLN A 609 -2.23 -39.08 -10.11
N LYS A 610 -2.00 -40.35 -10.45
CA LYS A 610 -0.89 -41.17 -9.91
C LYS A 610 0.37 -41.23 -10.79
N ASN A 611 0.43 -40.41 -11.87
CA ASN A 611 1.54 -40.48 -12.84
C ASN A 611 2.87 -39.93 -12.29
N GLY A 612 4.00 -40.44 -12.75
CA GLY A 612 5.32 -40.14 -12.20
C GLY A 612 5.71 -38.67 -12.22
N TRP A 613 5.45 -37.94 -13.33
CA TRP A 613 5.78 -36.51 -13.45
C TRP A 613 4.96 -35.63 -12.49
N GLN A 614 3.72 -35.98 -12.24
CA GLN A 614 2.85 -35.26 -11.30
C GLN A 614 3.36 -35.40 -9.87
N LYS A 615 3.81 -36.60 -9.47
CA LYS A 615 4.45 -36.83 -8.18
C LYS A 615 5.72 -35.98 -8.04
N GLN A 616 6.50 -35.86 -9.11
CA GLN A 616 7.71 -35.05 -9.15
C GLN A 616 7.38 -33.53 -8.95
N MET A 617 6.41 -33.01 -9.67
CA MET A 617 6.00 -31.59 -9.50
C MET A 617 5.47 -31.30 -8.09
N ILE A 618 4.69 -32.22 -7.51
CA ILE A 618 4.18 -32.07 -6.14
C ILE A 618 5.33 -32.15 -5.12
N ALA A 619 6.24 -33.12 -5.26
CA ALA A 619 7.41 -33.28 -4.37
C ALA A 619 8.30 -32.02 -4.39
N MET A 620 8.55 -31.50 -5.58
CA MET A 620 9.34 -30.28 -5.77
C MET A 620 8.57 -28.99 -5.43
N ARG A 621 7.25 -29.06 -5.20
CA ARG A 621 6.34 -27.91 -5.02
C ARG A 621 6.44 -26.89 -6.15
N ARG A 622 6.64 -27.34 -7.38
CA ARG A 622 6.81 -26.50 -8.57
C ARG A 622 5.63 -26.64 -9.51
N LYS A 623 5.33 -25.56 -10.22
CA LYS A 623 4.30 -25.52 -11.26
C LYS A 623 4.86 -25.68 -12.66
N THR A 624 6.17 -25.80 -12.80
CA THR A 624 6.88 -25.89 -14.07
C THR A 624 7.82 -27.07 -14.10
N LEU A 625 7.93 -27.73 -15.29
CA LEU A 625 8.98 -28.70 -15.64
C LEU A 625 9.63 -28.24 -16.93
N VAL A 626 10.95 -28.40 -17.04
CA VAL A 626 11.69 -28.19 -18.29
C VAL A 626 11.81 -29.59 -18.95
N LEU A 627 11.24 -29.73 -20.14
CA LEU A 627 11.14 -31.02 -20.83
C LEU A 627 11.68 -30.89 -22.25
N CYS A 628 12.26 -31.98 -22.80
CA CYS A 628 12.46 -32.07 -24.24
C CYS A 628 11.08 -32.12 -24.94
N VAL A 629 11.02 -31.76 -26.22
CA VAL A 629 9.78 -31.73 -27.01
C VAL A 629 9.03 -33.05 -26.95
N GLU A 630 9.72 -34.14 -27.12
CA GLU A 630 9.14 -35.49 -27.07
C GLU A 630 8.44 -35.81 -25.73
N CYS A 631 9.12 -35.52 -24.59
CA CYS A 631 8.50 -35.68 -23.28
C CYS A 631 7.34 -34.73 -23.05
N HIS A 632 7.38 -33.51 -23.59
CA HIS A 632 6.32 -32.53 -23.49
C HIS A 632 5.07 -32.95 -24.29
N ASP A 633 5.26 -33.42 -25.51
CA ASP A 633 4.19 -33.95 -26.36
C ASP A 633 3.53 -35.19 -25.78
N LEU A 634 4.34 -36.15 -25.30
CA LEU A 634 3.85 -37.34 -24.60
C LEU A 634 3.07 -36.99 -23.34
N LEU A 635 3.50 -35.96 -22.60
CA LEU A 635 2.81 -35.49 -21.41
C LEU A 635 1.42 -34.93 -21.77
N HIS A 636 1.31 -34.08 -22.81
CA HIS A 636 0.05 -33.58 -23.31
C HIS A 636 -0.87 -34.64 -23.88
N ALA A 637 -0.30 -35.65 -24.53
CA ALA A 637 -1.04 -36.81 -25.02
C ALA A 637 -1.50 -37.75 -23.88
N GLY A 638 -1.07 -37.51 -22.62
CA GLY A 638 -1.34 -38.40 -21.48
C GLY A 638 -0.59 -39.72 -21.53
N ARG A 639 0.45 -39.86 -22.36
CA ARG A 639 1.21 -41.06 -22.64
C ARG A 639 2.63 -41.04 -22.04
N LEU A 640 3.01 -40.03 -21.29
CA LEU A 640 4.33 -39.95 -20.69
C LEU A 640 4.52 -41.14 -19.70
N PRO A 641 5.48 -42.06 -19.94
CA PRO A 641 5.67 -43.21 -19.09
C PRO A 641 6.14 -42.82 -17.67
N ASP A 642 5.96 -43.71 -16.67
CA ASP A 642 6.50 -43.44 -15.32
C ASP A 642 8.03 -43.48 -15.38
N LYS A 643 8.71 -42.50 -14.74
CA LYS A 643 10.19 -42.37 -14.75
C LYS A 643 10.89 -43.64 -14.28
N ARG A 644 10.23 -44.43 -13.44
CA ARG A 644 10.75 -45.75 -12.98
C ARG A 644 10.82 -46.81 -14.09
N GLN A 645 10.08 -46.63 -15.17
CA GLN A 645 10.13 -47.55 -16.33
C GLN A 645 11.22 -47.14 -17.32
N LEU A 646 11.65 -45.86 -17.34
CA LEU A 646 12.72 -45.35 -18.18
C LEU A 646 14.14 -45.63 -17.65
N THR A 647 14.27 -45.96 -16.37
CA THR A 647 15.57 -46.34 -15.74
C THR A 647 15.80 -47.84 -15.67
N ALA A 648 14.92 -48.64 -16.24
CA ALA A 648 15.01 -50.12 -16.25
C ALA A 648 15.49 -50.68 -17.61
N GLU A 649 15.77 -49.82 -18.59
CA GLU A 649 16.54 -50.09 -19.81
C GLU A 649 17.93 -49.40 -19.71
#